data_0d09dbda1e6140ac407d804f0e340bd7
#
_entry.id   0d09dbda1e6140ac407d804f0e340bd7
#
_cell.length_a   1.000
_cell.length_b   1.000
_cell.length_c   1.000
_cell.angle_alpha   90.00
_cell.angle_beta   90.00
_cell.angle_gamma   90.00
#
_symmetry.space_group_name_H-M   'P 1'
#
loop_
_entity.id
_entity.type
_entity.pdbx_description
1 polymer ?
#
loop_
_entity_poly.entity_id
_entity_poly.type
_entity_poly.pdbx_seq_one_letter_code
_entity_poly.pdbx_strand_id
1 'polypeptide(L)'
;MIEAKWKTFEDQVRGIASLIFGRDCSPARIAGVNFDGVVNLNELELIAIEASIQFNLDKVRQGITRLTLARQTLSADAILLRGYIILGREPTQAMLEAAAAAKLHVMSVSQLAATYFEFPRYREARSAASFGSSIDPITGSIDTVSYVSVTYEKVGGGLDLSIHDISQLLLSGHNIVLLGEYGSGKSRCIREIFNFLAENWDLTFQFPFAINLRECWGLDRGDELVRRGTYTLGLDDLAPATVRAFNRGSLIPLLDGFDELGSQSWSTDETRLRQLRARALAGVKDLITKSALGCLVAGREHYFSSNDEMLSALGLQNNKTVILRAKDQFSDDELEQYFDAAGLSIDLPSWLPKKPLICQTIALLSDDELGEMFSINSEGVEFWNHFIKVVCQRDARINAFFDANTIYLVFVALSRITRTRPANIGSVSQRDLQDAFEAVVGQLPVEEASAMLQRLPSLGRIGAESQDRQFVDMFILDGLRAKDVGNLAILEDQQRQRAFEEPWLNCLEPLGQSILAADIEDRIDQFRQIAARSCAARNATLSSDILSSICRANIESADLQGLVITGGNFSELNLNETIVYNFAITDSTIRHLILPNSPPPKVSIDGSLVEKVSGAASFSGLPNWVRLEAVDQFDSVQTVAQIRKAGLSAAHEILVGILKKTFKQKGAGRKEEALLRGFGSGASKKIATSVLALLMREGILNRHKGDEGWIYSPGRSHTARVSTLLDQLRSSTDELWLAVDKLN
;
A
#
# COMPACT_ATOMS: atom_id res chain seq x y z
N MET A 1 -13.34 -43.54 -10.14
CA MET A 1 -12.46 -42.40 -10.44
C MET A 1 -12.33 -42.08 -11.94
N ILE A 2 -12.20 -43.04 -12.83
CA ILE A 2 -12.13 -42.82 -14.31
C ILE A 2 -13.48 -42.39 -14.87
N GLU A 3 -14.58 -42.99 -14.42
CA GLU A 3 -15.96 -42.67 -14.82
C GLU A 3 -16.40 -41.24 -14.54
N ALA A 4 -15.85 -40.62 -13.46
CA ALA A 4 -16.10 -39.22 -13.16
C ALA A 4 -15.38 -38.25 -14.10
N LYS A 5 -14.17 -38.60 -14.57
CA LYS A 5 -13.34 -37.68 -15.39
C LYS A 5 -13.87 -37.51 -16.81
N TRP A 6 -14.35 -38.58 -17.47
CA TRP A 6 -14.86 -38.40 -18.83
C TRP A 6 -16.18 -37.64 -18.86
N LYS A 7 -17.05 -37.86 -17.88
CA LYS A 7 -18.34 -37.17 -17.75
C LYS A 7 -18.13 -35.67 -17.51
N THR A 8 -17.19 -35.31 -16.64
CA THR A 8 -16.79 -33.90 -16.42
C THR A 8 -16.27 -33.26 -17.70
N PHE A 9 -15.47 -33.97 -18.50
CA PHE A 9 -14.96 -33.48 -19.75
C PHE A 9 -16.07 -33.24 -20.78
N GLU A 10 -17.04 -34.15 -20.92
CA GLU A 10 -18.18 -33.98 -21.80
C GLU A 10 -19.06 -32.79 -21.35
N ASP A 11 -19.31 -32.65 -20.03
CA ASP A 11 -20.05 -31.50 -19.50
C ASP A 11 -19.34 -30.17 -19.81
N GLN A 12 -18.00 -30.16 -19.71
CA GLN A 12 -17.16 -29.02 -20.06
C GLN A 12 -17.29 -28.67 -21.56
N VAL A 13 -17.16 -29.66 -22.45
CA VAL A 13 -17.29 -29.45 -23.89
C VAL A 13 -18.68 -28.94 -24.26
N ARG A 14 -19.74 -29.45 -23.63
CA ARG A 14 -21.13 -28.99 -23.83
C ARG A 14 -21.30 -27.55 -23.37
N GLY A 15 -20.75 -27.20 -22.21
CA GLY A 15 -20.78 -25.83 -21.70
C GLY A 15 -20.13 -24.82 -22.68
N ILE A 16 -18.96 -25.15 -23.21
CA ILE A 16 -18.27 -24.31 -24.20
C ILE A 16 -19.08 -24.21 -25.50
N ALA A 17 -19.58 -25.34 -26.00
CA ALA A 17 -20.36 -25.35 -27.19
C ALA A 17 -21.65 -24.50 -27.09
N SER A 18 -22.32 -24.56 -25.91
CA SER A 18 -23.47 -23.71 -25.61
C SER A 18 -23.10 -22.22 -25.66
N LEU A 19 -21.94 -21.85 -25.13
CA LEU A 19 -21.43 -20.47 -25.19
C LEU A 19 -21.11 -20.02 -26.63
N ILE A 20 -20.43 -20.87 -27.40
CA ILE A 20 -20.07 -20.57 -28.79
C ILE A 20 -21.31 -20.36 -29.66
N PHE A 21 -22.22 -21.31 -29.61
CA PHE A 21 -23.36 -21.34 -30.53
C PHE A 21 -24.59 -20.57 -30.01
N GLY A 22 -24.62 -20.17 -28.74
CA GLY A 22 -25.69 -19.40 -28.11
C GLY A 22 -27.00 -20.17 -27.96
N ARG A 23 -26.91 -21.49 -27.92
CA ARG A 23 -28.01 -22.46 -27.77
C ARG A 23 -27.59 -23.54 -26.82
N ASP A 24 -28.54 -24.18 -26.18
CA ASP A 24 -28.25 -25.30 -25.30
C ASP A 24 -27.58 -26.46 -26.08
N CYS A 25 -26.50 -27.02 -25.49
CA CYS A 25 -25.83 -28.19 -26.00
C CYS A 25 -26.06 -29.34 -25.02
N SER A 26 -26.84 -30.30 -25.40
CA SER A 26 -27.22 -31.44 -24.60
C SER A 26 -26.97 -32.78 -25.31
N PRO A 27 -26.75 -33.87 -24.55
CA PRO A 27 -26.62 -35.20 -25.13
C PRO A 27 -27.92 -35.56 -25.86
N ALA A 28 -27.83 -36.02 -27.12
CA ALA A 28 -29.01 -36.39 -27.87
C ALA A 28 -28.71 -37.51 -28.86
N ARG A 29 -29.78 -38.18 -29.28
CA ARG A 29 -29.75 -39.23 -30.30
C ARG A 29 -30.24 -38.66 -31.64
N ILE A 30 -29.37 -38.67 -32.64
CA ILE A 30 -29.68 -38.17 -33.98
C ILE A 30 -29.44 -39.32 -34.96
N ALA A 31 -30.40 -39.57 -35.88
CA ALA A 31 -30.29 -40.60 -36.90
C ALA A 31 -29.89 -41.97 -36.35
N GLY A 32 -30.36 -42.33 -35.16
CA GLY A 32 -30.04 -43.61 -34.47
C GLY A 32 -28.70 -43.63 -33.74
N VAL A 33 -27.88 -42.55 -33.82
CA VAL A 33 -26.58 -42.42 -33.16
C VAL A 33 -26.67 -41.50 -31.95
N ASN A 34 -26.06 -41.88 -30.79
CA ASN A 34 -25.95 -41.03 -29.63
C ASN A 34 -24.72 -40.15 -29.75
N PHE A 35 -24.84 -38.86 -29.49
CA PHE A 35 -23.78 -37.88 -29.47
C PHE A 35 -23.62 -37.30 -28.08
N ASP A 36 -22.38 -36.94 -27.69
CA ASP A 36 -22.07 -36.38 -26.39
C ASP A 36 -22.58 -34.96 -26.21
N GLY A 37 -22.75 -34.21 -27.34
CA GLY A 37 -23.37 -32.92 -27.39
C GLY A 37 -24.06 -32.67 -28.73
N VAL A 38 -25.26 -32.08 -28.69
CA VAL A 38 -25.99 -31.64 -29.86
C VAL A 38 -26.49 -30.23 -29.63
N VAL A 39 -26.28 -29.35 -30.61
CA VAL A 39 -26.82 -28.00 -30.63
C VAL A 39 -27.76 -27.85 -31.81
N ASN A 40 -28.98 -27.45 -31.54
CA ASN A 40 -29.97 -27.15 -32.56
C ASN A 40 -29.92 -25.64 -32.88
N LEU A 41 -29.29 -25.27 -34.00
CA LEU A 41 -29.19 -23.87 -34.42
C LEU A 41 -30.50 -23.35 -34.98
N ASN A 42 -31.15 -24.14 -35.85
CA ASN A 42 -32.44 -23.90 -36.43
C ASN A 42 -33.00 -25.23 -37.01
N GLU A 43 -34.15 -25.18 -37.65
CA GLU A 43 -34.84 -26.37 -38.24
C GLU A 43 -34.01 -27.10 -39.31
N LEU A 44 -33.07 -26.40 -39.95
CA LEU A 44 -32.28 -26.92 -41.06
C LEU A 44 -30.79 -27.12 -40.73
N GLU A 45 -30.35 -26.77 -39.52
CA GLU A 45 -28.93 -26.84 -39.16
C GLU A 45 -28.71 -27.33 -37.74
N LEU A 46 -27.94 -28.42 -37.64
CA LEU A 46 -27.54 -29.08 -36.40
C LEU A 46 -26.02 -29.13 -36.25
N ILE A 47 -25.56 -29.09 -34.99
CA ILE A 47 -24.18 -29.36 -34.64
C ILE A 47 -24.14 -30.62 -33.78
N ALA A 48 -23.31 -31.59 -34.14
CA ALA A 48 -23.09 -32.78 -33.36
C ALA A 48 -21.61 -32.85 -32.88
N ILE A 49 -21.43 -33.18 -31.64
CA ILE A 49 -20.13 -33.16 -30.96
C ILE A 49 -19.86 -34.53 -30.35
N GLU A 50 -18.71 -35.11 -30.68
CA GLU A 50 -18.10 -36.25 -30.03
C GLU A 50 -16.96 -35.75 -29.15
N ALA A 51 -16.98 -36.05 -27.86
CA ALA A 51 -15.96 -35.62 -26.90
C ALA A 51 -15.18 -36.82 -26.38
N SER A 52 -13.86 -36.75 -26.32
CA SER A 52 -13.06 -37.86 -25.85
C SER A 52 -11.78 -37.44 -25.11
N ILE A 53 -11.61 -37.96 -23.90
CA ILE A 53 -10.32 -37.90 -23.19
C ILE A 53 -9.31 -38.94 -23.70
N GLN A 54 -9.79 -39.96 -24.42
CA GLN A 54 -8.91 -40.93 -25.02
C GLN A 54 -8.25 -40.34 -26.26
N PHE A 55 -6.92 -40.34 -26.25
CA PHE A 55 -6.09 -39.74 -27.30
C PHE A 55 -5.46 -40.79 -28.17
N ASN A 56 -6.26 -41.34 -29.09
CA ASN A 56 -5.79 -42.26 -30.12
C ASN A 56 -6.54 -42.08 -31.45
N LEU A 57 -5.89 -42.45 -32.57
CA LEU A 57 -6.44 -42.27 -33.93
C LEU A 57 -7.69 -43.10 -34.17
N ASP A 58 -7.80 -44.28 -33.58
CA ASP A 58 -8.95 -45.18 -33.78
C ASP A 58 -10.21 -44.61 -33.14
N LYS A 59 -10.08 -43.92 -32.00
CA LYS A 59 -11.22 -43.22 -31.37
C LYS A 59 -11.71 -42.08 -32.26
N VAL A 60 -10.79 -41.31 -32.90
CA VAL A 60 -11.14 -40.25 -33.87
C VAL A 60 -11.82 -40.86 -35.06
N ARG A 61 -11.36 -41.96 -35.61
CA ARG A 61 -12.01 -42.67 -36.76
C ARG A 61 -13.39 -43.19 -36.39
N GLN A 62 -13.60 -43.70 -35.18
CA GLN A 62 -14.96 -44.04 -34.69
C GLN A 62 -15.89 -42.83 -34.69
N GLY A 63 -15.44 -41.69 -34.14
CA GLY A 63 -16.19 -40.42 -34.16
C GLY A 63 -16.53 -39.97 -35.60
N ILE A 64 -15.52 -40.06 -36.53
CA ILE A 64 -15.73 -39.76 -37.96
C ILE A 64 -16.83 -40.62 -38.54
N THR A 65 -16.79 -41.91 -38.28
CA THR A 65 -17.78 -42.87 -38.81
C THR A 65 -19.18 -42.53 -38.30
N ARG A 66 -19.35 -42.28 -37.01
CA ARG A 66 -20.63 -41.90 -36.37
C ARG A 66 -21.21 -40.60 -36.94
N LEU A 67 -20.38 -39.54 -37.03
CA LEU A 67 -20.77 -38.24 -37.57
C LEU A 67 -21.10 -38.32 -39.06
N THR A 68 -20.36 -39.08 -39.83
CA THR A 68 -20.63 -39.27 -41.28
C THR A 68 -21.92 -40.02 -41.50
N LEU A 69 -22.24 -41.06 -40.72
CA LEU A 69 -23.49 -41.80 -40.80
C LEU A 69 -24.69 -40.87 -40.49
N ALA A 70 -24.61 -40.11 -39.42
CA ALA A 70 -25.67 -39.16 -39.06
C ALA A 70 -25.85 -38.07 -40.11
N ARG A 71 -24.76 -37.55 -40.69
CA ARG A 71 -24.79 -36.58 -41.80
C ARG A 71 -25.49 -37.10 -43.05
N GLN A 72 -25.17 -38.36 -43.45
CA GLN A 72 -25.81 -38.97 -44.61
C GLN A 72 -27.30 -39.16 -44.41
N THR A 73 -27.73 -39.57 -43.24
CA THR A 73 -29.15 -39.72 -42.92
C THR A 73 -29.90 -38.38 -42.92
N LEU A 74 -29.35 -37.36 -42.28
CA LEU A 74 -29.98 -36.03 -42.20
C LEU A 74 -29.98 -35.27 -43.52
N SER A 75 -29.01 -35.56 -44.40
CA SER A 75 -28.97 -34.91 -45.72
C SER A 75 -30.16 -35.32 -46.59
N ALA A 76 -30.78 -36.46 -46.36
CA ALA A 76 -32.03 -36.88 -47.04
C ALA A 76 -33.21 -35.99 -46.64
N ASP A 77 -33.19 -35.42 -45.45
CA ASP A 77 -34.19 -34.50 -44.92
C ASP A 77 -33.81 -33.01 -45.13
N ALA A 78 -32.80 -32.74 -45.95
CA ALA A 78 -32.22 -31.41 -46.22
C ALA A 78 -31.70 -30.68 -44.97
N ILE A 79 -31.32 -31.41 -43.92
CA ILE A 79 -30.73 -30.87 -42.70
C ILE A 79 -29.22 -30.91 -42.79
N LEU A 80 -28.55 -29.77 -42.56
CA LEU A 80 -27.10 -29.64 -42.51
C LEU A 80 -26.58 -30.05 -41.14
N LEU A 81 -25.71 -31.09 -41.08
CA LEU A 81 -25.01 -31.48 -39.90
C LEU A 81 -23.54 -31.03 -39.95
N ARG A 82 -23.14 -30.15 -39.04
CA ARG A 82 -21.72 -29.84 -38.75
C ARG A 82 -21.22 -30.76 -37.62
N GLY A 83 -20.15 -31.50 -37.87
CA GLY A 83 -19.60 -32.43 -36.90
C GLY A 83 -18.28 -31.97 -36.31
N TYR A 84 -18.17 -32.08 -35.01
CA TYR A 84 -16.96 -31.76 -34.26
C TYR A 84 -16.51 -32.96 -33.42
N ILE A 85 -15.21 -33.20 -33.42
CA ILE A 85 -14.56 -34.19 -32.52
C ILE A 85 -13.63 -33.44 -31.61
N ILE A 86 -13.95 -33.41 -30.33
CA ILE A 86 -13.22 -32.63 -29.30
C ILE A 86 -12.40 -33.58 -28.45
N LEU A 87 -11.10 -33.28 -28.36
CA LEU A 87 -10.11 -34.07 -27.64
C LEU A 87 -9.58 -33.31 -26.42
N GLY A 88 -9.13 -34.05 -25.40
CA GLY A 88 -8.50 -33.46 -24.22
C GLY A 88 -7.08 -32.93 -24.45
N ARG A 89 -6.50 -33.15 -25.65
CA ARG A 89 -5.16 -32.68 -26.06
C ARG A 89 -5.18 -32.28 -27.51
N GLU A 90 -4.16 -31.56 -27.97
CA GLU A 90 -4.02 -31.15 -29.37
C GLU A 90 -3.95 -32.35 -30.30
N PRO A 91 -4.74 -32.40 -31.38
CA PRO A 91 -4.78 -33.49 -32.31
C PRO A 91 -3.44 -33.63 -33.07
N THR A 92 -3.06 -34.87 -33.40
CA THR A 92 -1.92 -35.11 -34.26
C THR A 92 -2.24 -34.83 -35.71
N GLN A 93 -1.22 -34.65 -36.56
CA GLN A 93 -1.40 -34.40 -38.00
C GLN A 93 -2.25 -35.51 -38.69
N ALA A 94 -2.05 -36.78 -38.30
CA ALA A 94 -2.84 -37.89 -38.85
C ALA A 94 -4.33 -37.82 -38.43
N MET A 95 -4.66 -37.30 -37.24
CA MET A 95 -6.03 -37.11 -36.80
C MET A 95 -6.69 -35.93 -37.59
N LEU A 96 -5.94 -34.85 -37.80
CA LEU A 96 -6.40 -33.71 -38.61
C LEU A 96 -6.71 -34.13 -40.07
N GLU A 97 -5.79 -34.88 -40.70
CA GLU A 97 -5.98 -35.37 -42.06
C GLU A 97 -7.19 -36.32 -42.19
N ALA A 98 -7.34 -37.24 -41.20
CA ALA A 98 -8.48 -38.16 -41.20
C ALA A 98 -9.83 -37.41 -41.07
N ALA A 99 -9.92 -36.39 -40.23
CA ALA A 99 -11.14 -35.59 -40.08
C ALA A 99 -11.38 -34.67 -41.28
N ALA A 100 -10.36 -34.04 -41.85
CA ALA A 100 -10.44 -33.20 -43.01
C ALA A 100 -10.93 -33.99 -44.25
N ALA A 101 -10.47 -35.21 -44.46
CA ALA A 101 -10.93 -36.11 -45.52
C ALA A 101 -12.46 -36.38 -45.44
N ALA A 102 -13.02 -36.38 -44.22
CA ALA A 102 -14.45 -36.53 -43.97
C ALA A 102 -15.23 -35.18 -43.90
N LYS A 103 -14.56 -34.06 -44.15
CA LYS A 103 -15.10 -32.70 -43.96
C LYS A 103 -15.68 -32.49 -42.53
N LEU A 104 -14.94 -32.96 -41.52
CA LEU A 104 -15.25 -32.80 -40.12
C LEU A 104 -14.14 -32.01 -39.44
N HIS A 105 -14.44 -31.46 -38.26
CA HIS A 105 -13.47 -30.74 -37.45
C HIS A 105 -13.02 -31.61 -36.30
N VAL A 106 -11.69 -31.74 -36.12
CA VAL A 106 -11.09 -32.29 -34.92
C VAL A 106 -10.24 -31.22 -34.30
N MET A 107 -10.37 -31.02 -32.98
CA MET A 107 -9.64 -30.00 -32.24
C MET A 107 -9.55 -30.37 -30.78
N SER A 108 -8.63 -29.73 -30.06
CA SER A 108 -8.60 -29.80 -28.60
C SER A 108 -9.72 -28.94 -27.97
N VAL A 109 -10.03 -29.23 -26.71
CA VAL A 109 -10.97 -28.38 -25.95
C VAL A 109 -10.47 -26.95 -25.82
N SER A 110 -9.14 -26.75 -25.73
CA SER A 110 -8.51 -25.43 -25.69
C SER A 110 -8.67 -24.68 -27.05
N GLN A 111 -8.52 -25.38 -28.17
CA GLN A 111 -8.76 -24.82 -29.50
C GLN A 111 -10.25 -24.50 -29.70
N LEU A 112 -11.16 -25.35 -29.22
CA LEU A 112 -12.61 -25.07 -29.25
C LEU A 112 -12.91 -23.79 -28.44
N ALA A 113 -12.35 -23.66 -27.25
CA ALA A 113 -12.52 -22.46 -26.41
C ALA A 113 -11.94 -21.21 -27.09
N ALA A 114 -10.80 -21.32 -27.77
CA ALA A 114 -10.18 -20.22 -28.50
C ALA A 114 -11.06 -19.68 -29.64
N THR A 115 -11.93 -20.54 -30.27
CA THR A 115 -12.90 -20.07 -31.29
C THR A 115 -13.99 -19.15 -30.68
N TYR A 116 -14.21 -19.26 -29.38
CA TYR A 116 -15.12 -18.38 -28.64
C TYR A 116 -14.46 -17.08 -28.22
N PHE A 117 -13.32 -17.19 -27.56
CA PHE A 117 -12.49 -16.08 -27.11
C PHE A 117 -11.02 -16.49 -27.09
N GLU A 118 -10.18 -15.80 -27.83
CA GLU A 118 -8.71 -16.05 -27.85
C GLU A 118 -8.04 -15.56 -26.57
N PHE A 119 -8.45 -16.13 -25.43
CA PHE A 119 -7.95 -15.72 -24.12
C PHE A 119 -6.42 -15.83 -23.97
N PRO A 120 -5.71 -16.86 -24.51
CA PRO A 120 -4.26 -16.90 -24.44
C PRO A 120 -3.59 -15.66 -25.03
N ARG A 121 -4.06 -15.15 -26.18
CA ARG A 121 -3.55 -13.93 -26.79
C ARG A 121 -3.86 -12.68 -25.96
N TYR A 122 -5.08 -12.60 -25.41
CA TYR A 122 -5.44 -11.55 -24.48
C TYR A 122 -4.57 -11.60 -23.22
N ARG A 123 -4.39 -12.77 -22.60
CA ARG A 123 -3.57 -13.00 -21.43
C ARG A 123 -2.13 -12.53 -21.66
N GLU A 124 -1.52 -12.89 -22.77
CA GLU A 124 -0.16 -12.48 -23.13
C GLU A 124 -0.04 -10.96 -23.23
N ALA A 125 -0.91 -10.31 -24.00
CA ALA A 125 -0.92 -8.86 -24.14
C ALA A 125 -1.21 -8.15 -22.80
N ARG A 126 -2.14 -8.66 -21.99
CA ARG A 126 -2.45 -8.11 -20.67
C ARG A 126 -1.29 -8.25 -19.70
N SER A 127 -0.61 -9.37 -19.71
CA SER A 127 0.57 -9.60 -18.85
C SER A 127 1.78 -8.75 -19.27
N ALA A 128 1.88 -8.40 -20.55
CA ALA A 128 2.89 -7.50 -21.10
C ALA A 128 2.58 -6.00 -20.88
N ALA A 129 1.41 -5.65 -20.37
CA ALA A 129 1.01 -4.29 -20.08
C ALA A 129 0.87 -4.05 -18.57
N SER A 130 1.06 -2.80 -18.12
CA SER A 130 0.94 -2.44 -16.70
C SER A 130 -0.49 -2.59 -16.19
N PHE A 131 -0.65 -3.02 -14.94
CA PHE A 131 -1.92 -3.03 -14.23
C PHE A 131 -2.04 -1.73 -13.41
N GLY A 132 -2.84 -0.80 -13.89
CA GLY A 132 -3.06 0.47 -13.23
C GLY A 132 -1.75 1.16 -12.83
N SER A 133 -1.57 1.39 -11.53
CA SER A 133 -0.37 2.00 -10.95
C SER A 133 0.69 0.98 -10.49
N SER A 134 0.52 -0.33 -10.79
CA SER A 134 1.52 -1.38 -10.48
C SER A 134 2.66 -1.36 -11.51
N ILE A 135 3.48 -0.34 -11.42
CA ILE A 135 4.66 -0.11 -12.25
C ILE A 135 5.87 0.16 -11.37
N ASP A 136 7.05 -0.09 -11.90
CA ASP A 136 8.29 0.40 -11.34
C ASP A 136 8.21 1.94 -11.23
N PRO A 137 8.31 2.51 -10.02
CA PRO A 137 8.13 3.94 -9.83
C PRO A 137 9.22 4.78 -10.50
N ILE A 138 10.41 4.22 -10.76
CA ILE A 138 11.56 4.91 -11.36
C ILE A 138 11.48 4.84 -12.88
N THR A 139 11.42 3.65 -13.44
CA THR A 139 11.47 3.44 -14.91
C THR A 139 10.11 3.55 -15.59
N GLY A 140 9.02 3.33 -14.86
CA GLY A 140 7.66 3.23 -15.39
C GLY A 140 7.37 1.91 -16.12
N SER A 141 8.32 0.96 -16.10
CA SER A 141 8.12 -0.38 -16.65
C SER A 141 7.25 -1.23 -15.73
N ILE A 142 6.92 -2.43 -16.17
CA ILE A 142 6.16 -3.38 -15.34
C ILE A 142 6.98 -3.73 -14.10
N ASP A 143 6.32 -3.69 -12.93
CA ASP A 143 6.92 -4.14 -11.68
C ASP A 143 7.26 -5.64 -11.73
N THR A 144 8.53 -5.96 -11.57
CA THR A 144 9.09 -7.32 -11.61
C THR A 144 9.31 -7.95 -10.24
N VAL A 145 9.14 -7.17 -9.16
CA VAL A 145 9.28 -7.69 -7.79
C VAL A 145 8.25 -8.78 -7.54
N SER A 146 8.68 -9.87 -6.92
CA SER A 146 7.79 -10.99 -6.60
C SER A 146 6.66 -10.55 -5.66
N TYR A 147 5.47 -11.12 -5.87
CA TYR A 147 4.34 -10.84 -4.99
C TYR A 147 4.50 -11.60 -3.67
N VAL A 148 4.29 -10.89 -2.58
CA VAL A 148 4.17 -11.49 -1.25
C VAL A 148 2.70 -11.62 -0.89
N SER A 149 2.33 -12.77 -0.35
CA SER A 149 0.94 -13.06 0.01
C SER A 149 0.52 -12.20 1.21
N VAL A 150 -0.24 -11.15 0.93
CA VAL A 150 -0.88 -10.30 1.93
C VAL A 150 -2.36 -10.63 2.06
N THR A 151 -2.94 -10.29 3.21
CA THR A 151 -4.37 -10.42 3.45
C THR A 151 -5.06 -9.05 3.43
N TYR A 152 -6.35 -9.06 3.08
CA TYR A 152 -7.20 -7.88 2.95
C TYR A 152 -8.27 -7.89 4.03
N GLU A 153 -8.41 -6.79 4.75
CA GLU A 153 -9.39 -6.66 5.85
C GLU A 153 -10.82 -6.62 5.30
N LYS A 154 -11.72 -7.40 5.89
CA LYS A 154 -13.13 -7.34 5.56
C LYS A 154 -13.81 -6.21 6.33
N VAL A 155 -14.37 -5.23 5.64
CA VAL A 155 -15.14 -4.14 6.25
C VAL A 155 -16.42 -4.71 6.88
N GLY A 156 -16.63 -4.39 8.16
CA GLY A 156 -17.72 -4.96 8.94
C GLY A 156 -17.34 -6.16 9.80
N GLY A 157 -16.07 -6.57 9.78
CA GLY A 157 -15.50 -7.64 10.61
C GLY A 157 -15.51 -9.01 9.94
N GLY A 158 -14.76 -9.94 10.51
CA GLY A 158 -14.55 -11.30 10.00
C GLY A 158 -13.08 -11.62 9.81
N LEU A 159 -12.80 -12.73 9.15
CA LEU A 159 -11.44 -13.11 8.79
C LEU A 159 -10.97 -12.29 7.57
N ASP A 160 -9.71 -11.90 7.59
CA ASP A 160 -9.03 -11.31 6.44
C ASP A 160 -9.00 -12.31 5.28
N LEU A 161 -9.10 -11.81 4.06
CA LEU A 161 -9.16 -12.64 2.85
C LEU A 161 -7.84 -12.60 2.09
N SER A 162 -7.41 -13.77 1.62
CA SER A 162 -6.27 -13.92 0.71
C SER A 162 -6.70 -13.72 -0.76
N ILE A 163 -5.72 -13.62 -1.68
CA ILE A 163 -5.96 -13.62 -3.13
C ILE A 163 -6.78 -14.84 -3.56
N HIS A 164 -6.49 -16.01 -2.97
CA HIS A 164 -7.24 -17.23 -3.25
C HIS A 164 -8.72 -17.12 -2.86
N ASP A 165 -9.00 -16.63 -1.64
CA ASP A 165 -10.38 -16.47 -1.15
C ASP A 165 -11.16 -15.48 -1.99
N ILE A 166 -10.55 -14.34 -2.35
CA ILE A 166 -11.13 -13.32 -3.23
C ILE A 166 -11.47 -13.92 -4.59
N SER A 167 -10.54 -14.70 -5.17
CA SER A 167 -10.74 -15.34 -6.47
C SER A 167 -11.89 -16.35 -6.44
N GLN A 168 -12.02 -17.14 -5.38
CA GLN A 168 -13.14 -18.07 -5.20
C GLN A 168 -14.48 -17.35 -5.05
N LEU A 169 -14.54 -16.22 -4.36
CA LEU A 169 -15.73 -15.38 -4.26
C LEU A 169 -16.16 -14.84 -5.64
N LEU A 170 -15.20 -14.36 -6.46
CA LEU A 170 -15.47 -13.90 -7.81
C LEU A 170 -16.04 -15.02 -8.70
N LEU A 171 -15.44 -16.21 -8.67
CA LEU A 171 -15.92 -17.39 -9.39
C LEU A 171 -17.31 -17.82 -8.95
N SER A 172 -17.68 -17.63 -7.68
CA SER A 172 -19.00 -17.92 -7.14
C SER A 172 -20.04 -16.81 -7.36
N GLY A 173 -19.68 -15.75 -8.09
CA GLY A 173 -20.61 -14.67 -8.46
C GLY A 173 -20.74 -13.55 -7.42
N HIS A 174 -19.83 -13.46 -6.43
CA HIS A 174 -19.79 -12.35 -5.49
C HIS A 174 -18.99 -11.17 -6.06
N ASN A 175 -19.49 -9.97 -5.83
CA ASN A 175 -18.75 -8.75 -6.17
C ASN A 175 -17.79 -8.37 -5.03
N ILE A 176 -16.65 -7.83 -5.40
CA ILE A 176 -15.63 -7.35 -4.45
C ILE A 176 -15.38 -5.87 -4.69
N VAL A 177 -15.45 -5.07 -3.64
CA VAL A 177 -14.96 -3.70 -3.63
C VAL A 177 -13.66 -3.67 -2.84
N LEU A 178 -12.56 -3.31 -3.47
CA LEU A 178 -11.25 -3.19 -2.83
C LEU A 178 -10.92 -1.72 -2.59
N LEU A 179 -11.00 -1.30 -1.35
CA LEU A 179 -10.68 0.05 -0.90
C LEU A 179 -9.24 0.14 -0.40
N GLY A 180 -8.62 1.29 -0.52
CA GLY A 180 -7.32 1.56 0.08
C GLY A 180 -6.73 2.88 -0.40
N GLU A 181 -5.78 3.39 0.36
CA GLU A 181 -5.10 4.64 0.05
C GLU A 181 -4.05 4.49 -1.06
N TYR A 182 -3.46 5.60 -1.46
CA TYR A 182 -2.40 5.63 -2.44
C TYR A 182 -1.19 4.80 -1.97
N GLY A 183 -0.68 3.96 -2.86
CA GLY A 183 0.49 3.12 -2.55
C GLY A 183 0.19 1.87 -1.70
N SER A 184 -1.08 1.56 -1.39
CA SER A 184 -1.48 0.37 -0.60
C SER A 184 -1.50 -0.95 -1.40
N GLY A 185 -1.10 -0.94 -2.67
CA GLY A 185 -0.96 -2.16 -3.47
C GLY A 185 -2.24 -2.68 -4.17
N LYS A 186 -3.32 -1.89 -4.29
CA LYS A 186 -4.57 -2.30 -4.97
C LYS A 186 -4.38 -2.84 -6.39
N SER A 187 -3.66 -2.11 -7.23
CA SER A 187 -3.39 -2.52 -8.62
C SER A 187 -2.56 -3.81 -8.66
N ARG A 188 -1.66 -4.01 -7.68
CA ARG A 188 -0.91 -5.26 -7.52
C ARG A 188 -1.84 -6.43 -7.16
N CYS A 189 -2.77 -6.22 -6.23
CA CYS A 189 -3.81 -7.19 -5.88
C CYS A 189 -4.60 -7.63 -7.13
N ILE A 190 -5.05 -6.68 -7.95
CA ILE A 190 -5.78 -6.97 -9.19
C ILE A 190 -4.94 -7.82 -10.15
N ARG A 191 -3.66 -7.50 -10.30
CA ARG A 191 -2.73 -8.29 -11.12
C ARG A 191 -2.62 -9.73 -10.63
N GLU A 192 -2.48 -9.93 -9.33
CA GLU A 192 -2.33 -11.28 -8.77
C GLU A 192 -3.62 -12.09 -8.84
N ILE A 193 -4.78 -11.45 -8.65
CA ILE A 193 -6.09 -12.08 -8.88
C ILE A 193 -6.24 -12.45 -10.36
N PHE A 194 -5.85 -11.55 -11.27
CA PHE A 194 -5.84 -11.84 -12.71
C PHE A 194 -4.99 -13.07 -13.03
N ASN A 195 -3.75 -13.12 -12.53
CA ASN A 195 -2.84 -14.24 -12.74
C ASN A 195 -3.44 -15.54 -12.22
N PHE A 196 -3.94 -15.56 -10.98
CA PHE A 196 -4.55 -16.72 -10.35
C PHE A 196 -5.76 -17.26 -11.15
N LEU A 197 -6.65 -16.38 -11.57
CA LEU A 197 -7.82 -16.76 -12.39
C LEU A 197 -7.40 -17.19 -13.80
N ALA A 198 -6.37 -16.56 -14.35
CA ALA A 198 -5.86 -16.86 -15.68
C ALA A 198 -5.08 -18.18 -15.78
N GLU A 199 -4.63 -18.75 -14.66
CA GLU A 199 -4.01 -20.07 -14.63
C GLU A 199 -5.02 -21.21 -14.78
N ASN A 200 -6.26 -20.99 -14.38
CA ASN A 200 -7.32 -22.00 -14.32
C ASN A 200 -8.46 -21.75 -15.34
N TRP A 201 -8.25 -20.88 -16.32
CA TRP A 201 -9.29 -20.47 -17.28
C TRP A 201 -9.85 -21.61 -18.11
N ASP A 202 -9.02 -22.57 -18.47
CA ASP A 202 -9.38 -23.74 -19.30
C ASP A 202 -10.24 -24.77 -18.55
N LEU A 203 -10.20 -24.75 -17.22
CA LEU A 203 -11.04 -25.58 -16.35
C LEU A 203 -12.40 -24.92 -16.08
N THR A 204 -12.42 -23.61 -15.90
CA THR A 204 -13.62 -22.86 -15.48
C THR A 204 -14.40 -22.26 -16.67
N PHE A 205 -13.72 -21.99 -17.78
CA PHE A 205 -14.22 -21.16 -18.92
C PHE A 205 -14.72 -19.79 -18.50
N GLN A 206 -14.17 -19.28 -17.41
CA GLN A 206 -14.39 -17.96 -16.90
C GLN A 206 -13.10 -17.16 -17.06
N PHE A 207 -13.16 -16.07 -17.81
CA PHE A 207 -11.96 -15.35 -18.24
C PHE A 207 -11.82 -14.05 -17.44
N PRO A 208 -10.74 -13.87 -16.66
CA PRO A 208 -10.48 -12.58 -16.03
C PRO A 208 -10.22 -11.52 -17.09
N PHE A 209 -10.86 -10.37 -16.95
CA PHE A 209 -10.74 -9.25 -17.86
C PHE A 209 -10.46 -7.96 -17.10
N ALA A 210 -9.20 -7.50 -17.14
CA ALA A 210 -8.75 -6.35 -16.37
C ALA A 210 -8.82 -5.05 -17.19
N ILE A 211 -9.43 -4.01 -16.59
CA ILE A 211 -9.61 -2.69 -17.20
C ILE A 211 -9.04 -1.63 -16.24
N ASN A 212 -8.20 -0.76 -16.77
CA ASN A 212 -7.79 0.46 -16.11
C ASN A 212 -8.85 1.54 -16.38
N LEU A 213 -9.61 1.91 -15.36
CA LEU A 213 -10.75 2.81 -15.50
C LEU A 213 -10.35 4.24 -15.88
N ARG A 214 -9.12 4.67 -15.61
CA ARG A 214 -8.59 5.98 -16.06
C ARG A 214 -8.75 6.19 -17.57
N GLU A 215 -8.63 5.12 -18.34
CA GLU A 215 -8.72 5.16 -19.81
C GLU A 215 -10.15 5.14 -20.34
N CYS A 216 -11.13 5.01 -19.44
CA CYS A 216 -12.54 4.81 -19.77
C CYS A 216 -13.42 6.04 -19.50
N TRP A 217 -12.84 7.22 -19.37
CA TRP A 217 -13.59 8.44 -19.10
C TRP A 217 -14.61 8.76 -20.19
N GLY A 218 -15.84 9.15 -19.78
CA GLY A 218 -16.92 9.53 -20.70
C GLY A 218 -17.65 8.37 -21.37
N LEU A 219 -17.36 7.12 -21.00
CA LEU A 219 -18.05 5.95 -21.50
C LEU A 219 -19.23 5.60 -20.58
N ASP A 220 -20.44 5.54 -21.13
CA ASP A 220 -21.68 5.32 -20.38
C ASP A 220 -22.16 3.86 -20.41
N ARG A 221 -21.55 3.00 -21.24
CA ARG A 221 -21.99 1.61 -21.44
C ARG A 221 -20.89 0.61 -21.12
N GLY A 222 -21.28 -0.51 -20.51
CA GLY A 222 -20.34 -1.58 -20.14
C GLY A 222 -19.65 -2.24 -21.33
N ASP A 223 -20.34 -2.40 -22.45
CA ASP A 223 -19.73 -2.95 -23.67
C ASP A 223 -18.68 -1.99 -24.31
N GLU A 224 -18.81 -0.69 -24.11
CA GLU A 224 -17.79 0.28 -24.51
C GLU A 224 -16.54 0.17 -23.64
N LEU A 225 -16.69 -0.03 -22.32
CA LEU A 225 -15.56 -0.30 -21.42
C LEU A 225 -14.82 -1.57 -21.84
N VAL A 226 -15.55 -2.64 -22.16
CA VAL A 226 -14.95 -3.90 -22.62
C VAL A 226 -14.18 -3.70 -23.93
N ARG A 227 -14.74 -2.97 -24.90
CA ARG A 227 -14.04 -2.61 -26.15
C ARG A 227 -12.80 -1.77 -25.87
N ARG A 228 -12.91 -0.78 -24.99
CA ARG A 228 -11.78 0.08 -24.63
C ARG A 228 -10.64 -0.72 -24.01
N GLY A 229 -10.96 -1.67 -23.11
CA GLY A 229 -9.96 -2.55 -22.51
C GLY A 229 -9.22 -3.46 -23.51
N THR A 230 -9.81 -3.79 -24.66
CA THR A 230 -9.10 -4.49 -25.75
C THR A 230 -8.29 -3.53 -26.61
N TYR A 231 -8.80 -2.35 -26.91
CA TYR A 231 -8.11 -1.35 -27.73
C TYR A 231 -6.83 -0.84 -27.10
N THR A 232 -6.84 -0.62 -25.78
CA THR A 232 -5.64 -0.17 -25.05
C THR A 232 -4.50 -1.19 -25.05
N LEU A 233 -4.80 -2.45 -25.35
CA LEU A 233 -3.83 -3.53 -25.52
C LEU A 233 -3.44 -3.77 -26.98
N GLY A 234 -3.98 -2.99 -27.95
CA GLY A 234 -3.75 -3.21 -29.38
C GLY A 234 -4.42 -4.47 -29.93
N LEU A 235 -5.52 -4.91 -29.30
CA LEU A 235 -6.27 -6.11 -29.65
C LEU A 235 -7.65 -5.77 -30.26
N ASP A 236 -7.69 -4.84 -31.20
CA ASP A 236 -8.91 -4.34 -31.80
C ASP A 236 -9.76 -5.43 -32.42
N ASP A 237 -9.14 -6.42 -33.05
CA ASP A 237 -9.78 -7.57 -33.69
C ASP A 237 -10.44 -8.51 -32.66
N LEU A 238 -10.00 -8.55 -31.42
CA LEU A 238 -10.64 -9.34 -30.37
C LEU A 238 -11.84 -8.64 -29.72
N ALA A 239 -12.03 -7.34 -29.88
CA ALA A 239 -13.11 -6.59 -29.26
C ALA A 239 -14.51 -7.19 -29.47
N PRO A 240 -14.92 -7.63 -30.70
CA PRO A 240 -16.22 -8.26 -30.88
C PRO A 240 -16.39 -9.60 -30.14
N ALA A 241 -15.33 -10.40 -30.06
CA ALA A 241 -15.34 -11.67 -29.34
C ALA A 241 -15.41 -11.44 -27.81
N THR A 242 -14.66 -10.46 -27.30
CA THR A 242 -14.66 -10.07 -25.89
C THR A 242 -16.03 -9.57 -25.43
N VAL A 243 -16.69 -8.72 -26.25
CA VAL A 243 -18.07 -8.26 -25.95
C VAL A 243 -19.07 -9.41 -25.98
N ARG A 244 -18.92 -10.38 -26.88
CA ARG A 244 -19.78 -11.59 -26.88
C ARG A 244 -19.56 -12.40 -25.61
N ALA A 245 -18.30 -12.59 -25.20
CA ALA A 245 -17.96 -13.30 -23.97
C ALA A 245 -18.54 -12.61 -22.73
N PHE A 246 -18.47 -11.28 -22.69
CA PHE A 246 -19.10 -10.47 -21.64
C PHE A 246 -20.61 -10.66 -21.59
N ASN A 247 -21.30 -10.47 -22.70
CA ASN A 247 -22.76 -10.59 -22.78
C ASN A 247 -23.27 -12.00 -22.49
N ARG A 248 -22.42 -13.02 -22.56
CA ARG A 248 -22.75 -14.41 -22.20
C ARG A 248 -22.29 -14.82 -20.82
N GLY A 249 -21.77 -13.87 -20.05
CA GLY A 249 -21.39 -14.10 -18.65
C GLY A 249 -20.15 -14.97 -18.47
N SER A 250 -19.21 -14.92 -19.43
CA SER A 250 -17.95 -15.65 -19.33
C SER A 250 -16.78 -14.80 -18.88
N LEU A 251 -16.95 -13.48 -18.73
CA LEU A 251 -15.91 -12.58 -18.25
C LEU A 251 -16.07 -12.28 -16.75
N ILE A 252 -14.94 -12.25 -16.03
CA ILE A 252 -14.82 -11.74 -14.66
C ILE A 252 -14.16 -10.36 -14.77
N PRO A 253 -14.91 -9.25 -14.68
CA PRO A 253 -14.34 -7.91 -14.77
C PRO A 253 -13.50 -7.59 -13.52
N LEU A 254 -12.28 -7.10 -13.76
CA LEU A 254 -11.35 -6.60 -12.74
C LEU A 254 -11.07 -5.13 -13.06
N LEU A 255 -11.70 -4.22 -12.31
CA LEU A 255 -11.76 -2.79 -12.61
C LEU A 255 -10.88 -2.01 -11.64
N ASP A 256 -9.82 -1.36 -12.15
CA ASP A 256 -8.89 -0.59 -11.33
C ASP A 256 -9.13 0.91 -11.44
N GLY A 257 -9.31 1.60 -10.29
CA GLY A 257 -9.31 3.05 -10.20
C GLY A 257 -10.66 3.73 -10.48
N PHE A 258 -11.75 3.35 -9.80
CA PHE A 258 -13.05 4.04 -9.95
C PHE A 258 -12.98 5.52 -9.58
N ASP A 259 -12.09 5.91 -8.68
CA ASP A 259 -11.86 7.29 -8.26
C ASP A 259 -11.11 8.12 -9.32
N GLU A 260 -10.58 7.49 -10.34
CA GLU A 260 -9.88 8.16 -11.45
C GLU A 260 -10.82 8.62 -12.58
N LEU A 261 -12.06 8.14 -12.58
CA LEU A 261 -13.05 8.42 -13.64
C LEU A 261 -13.79 9.77 -13.53
N GLY A 262 -13.88 10.39 -12.41
CA GLY A 262 -14.94 11.40 -12.20
C GLY A 262 -14.50 12.82 -11.90
N SER A 263 -13.33 13.24 -12.27
CA SER A 263 -12.68 14.37 -11.64
C SER A 263 -12.62 15.67 -12.47
N GLN A 264 -13.36 15.80 -13.56
CA GLN A 264 -13.33 17.01 -14.37
C GLN A 264 -14.38 18.08 -14.00
N SER A 265 -15.35 17.80 -13.16
CA SER A 265 -16.34 18.79 -12.77
C SER A 265 -16.46 18.91 -11.25
N TRP A 266 -16.29 20.13 -10.77
CA TRP A 266 -16.37 20.49 -9.36
C TRP A 266 -17.70 21.13 -9.03
N SER A 267 -18.19 20.85 -7.85
CA SER A 267 -19.33 21.53 -7.26
C SER A 267 -19.16 21.65 -5.75
N THR A 268 -19.52 22.76 -5.18
CA THR A 268 -19.66 22.96 -3.74
C THR A 268 -20.96 22.36 -3.20
N ASP A 269 -21.87 21.94 -4.09
CA ASP A 269 -23.14 21.32 -3.75
C ASP A 269 -22.95 19.79 -3.72
N GLU A 270 -23.15 19.19 -2.55
CA GLU A 270 -23.02 17.76 -2.30
C GLU A 270 -23.94 16.91 -3.21
N THR A 271 -25.18 17.36 -3.42
CA THR A 271 -26.14 16.66 -4.28
C THR A 271 -25.63 16.61 -5.72
N ARG A 272 -25.09 17.72 -6.19
CA ARG A 272 -24.49 17.81 -7.52
C ARG A 272 -23.22 16.96 -7.64
N LEU A 273 -22.39 16.89 -6.61
CA LEU A 273 -21.22 16.02 -6.58
C LEU A 273 -21.60 14.54 -6.69
N ARG A 274 -22.63 14.10 -5.95
CA ARG A 274 -23.15 12.72 -6.06
C ARG A 274 -23.66 12.42 -7.47
N GLN A 275 -24.38 13.36 -8.09
CA GLN A 275 -24.85 13.21 -9.48
C GLN A 275 -23.69 13.11 -10.48
N LEU A 276 -22.65 13.93 -10.32
CA LEU A 276 -21.47 13.90 -11.17
C LEU A 276 -20.69 12.58 -11.03
N ARG A 277 -20.51 12.08 -9.80
CA ARG A 277 -19.91 10.76 -9.56
C ARG A 277 -20.73 9.64 -10.19
N ALA A 278 -22.05 9.64 -9.98
CA ALA A 278 -22.93 8.65 -10.54
C ALA A 278 -22.91 8.66 -12.08
N ARG A 279 -22.83 9.84 -12.71
CA ARG A 279 -22.70 9.98 -14.15
C ARG A 279 -21.35 9.49 -14.68
N ALA A 280 -20.26 9.83 -13.99
CA ALA A 280 -18.93 9.38 -14.37
C ALA A 280 -18.78 7.85 -14.28
N LEU A 281 -19.51 7.21 -13.37
CA LEU A 281 -19.50 5.77 -13.16
C LEU A 281 -20.60 5.03 -13.92
N ALA A 282 -21.36 5.70 -14.81
CA ALA A 282 -22.49 5.10 -15.51
C ALA A 282 -22.09 3.82 -16.29
N GLY A 283 -20.99 3.86 -17.01
CA GLY A 283 -20.47 2.70 -17.75
C GLY A 283 -20.00 1.57 -16.84
N VAL A 284 -19.37 1.89 -15.70
CA VAL A 284 -18.97 0.90 -14.69
C VAL A 284 -20.21 0.24 -14.08
N LYS A 285 -21.21 1.03 -13.71
CA LYS A 285 -22.50 0.55 -13.23
C LYS A 285 -23.19 -0.38 -14.22
N ASP A 286 -23.23 0.02 -15.49
CA ASP A 286 -23.83 -0.79 -16.56
C ASP A 286 -23.08 -2.12 -16.74
N LEU A 287 -21.74 -2.09 -16.70
CA LEU A 287 -20.91 -3.28 -16.80
C LEU A 287 -21.16 -4.23 -15.62
N ILE A 288 -21.10 -3.75 -14.38
CA ILE A 288 -21.32 -4.56 -13.18
C ILE A 288 -22.75 -5.15 -13.17
N THR A 289 -23.75 -4.35 -13.49
CA THR A 289 -25.16 -4.80 -13.50
C THR A 289 -25.41 -5.89 -14.55
N LYS A 290 -24.70 -5.86 -15.68
CA LYS A 290 -24.81 -6.86 -16.75
C LYS A 290 -23.89 -8.06 -16.55
N SER A 291 -22.91 -7.99 -15.66
CA SER A 291 -22.02 -9.11 -15.40
C SER A 291 -22.79 -10.24 -14.74
N ALA A 292 -22.70 -11.46 -15.29
CA ALA A 292 -23.29 -12.65 -14.71
C ALA A 292 -22.40 -13.29 -13.63
N LEU A 293 -21.09 -13.00 -13.68
CA LEU A 293 -20.09 -13.44 -12.72
C LEU A 293 -19.76 -12.32 -11.72
N GLY A 294 -18.96 -12.65 -10.69
CA GLY A 294 -18.45 -11.66 -9.77
C GLY A 294 -17.58 -10.62 -10.47
N CYS A 295 -17.58 -9.41 -9.96
CA CYS A 295 -16.77 -8.31 -10.42
C CYS A 295 -15.91 -7.78 -9.29
N LEU A 296 -14.64 -7.47 -9.53
CA LEU A 296 -13.80 -6.72 -8.60
C LEU A 296 -13.68 -5.29 -9.09
N VAL A 297 -13.90 -4.33 -8.18
CA VAL A 297 -13.69 -2.91 -8.46
C VAL A 297 -12.86 -2.28 -7.36
N ALA A 298 -11.77 -1.60 -7.71
CA ALA A 298 -10.86 -1.00 -6.77
C ALA A 298 -10.83 0.52 -6.87
N GLY A 299 -10.58 1.19 -5.74
CA GLY A 299 -10.42 2.63 -5.66
C GLY A 299 -10.15 3.13 -4.24
N ARG A 300 -10.19 4.46 -4.06
CA ARG A 300 -9.93 5.07 -2.75
C ARG A 300 -11.19 5.07 -1.88
N GLU A 301 -10.97 4.85 -0.57
CA GLU A 301 -12.06 4.80 0.42
C GLU A 301 -12.88 6.11 0.45
N HIS A 302 -12.23 7.24 0.39
CA HIS A 302 -12.85 8.56 0.53
C HIS A 302 -13.46 9.14 -0.76
N TYR A 303 -13.66 8.32 -1.79
CA TYR A 303 -14.30 8.79 -3.03
C TYR A 303 -15.82 8.99 -2.87
N PHE A 304 -16.47 8.17 -2.06
CA PHE A 304 -17.90 8.22 -1.76
C PHE A 304 -18.17 8.72 -0.34
N SER A 305 -19.32 9.35 -0.12
CA SER A 305 -19.76 9.84 1.19
C SER A 305 -20.18 8.71 2.14
N SER A 306 -20.61 7.58 1.58
CA SER A 306 -21.08 6.42 2.34
C SER A 306 -20.98 5.14 1.51
N ASN A 307 -21.02 3.99 2.19
CA ASN A 307 -21.09 2.70 1.53
C ASN A 307 -22.38 2.55 0.69
N ASP A 308 -23.49 3.13 1.11
CA ASP A 308 -24.75 3.09 0.37
C ASP A 308 -24.65 3.88 -0.95
N GLU A 309 -24.02 5.05 -0.92
CA GLU A 309 -23.74 5.81 -2.14
C GLU A 309 -22.83 5.00 -3.08
N MET A 310 -21.77 4.39 -2.55
CA MET A 310 -20.82 3.57 -3.30
C MET A 310 -21.53 2.41 -4.00
N LEU A 311 -22.29 1.62 -3.24
CA LEU A 311 -23.02 0.48 -3.78
C LEU A 311 -24.03 0.92 -4.86
N SER A 312 -24.76 2.00 -4.62
CA SER A 312 -25.73 2.55 -5.60
C SER A 312 -25.05 3.09 -6.86
N ALA A 313 -23.95 3.82 -6.73
CA ALA A 313 -23.23 4.42 -7.85
C ALA A 313 -22.54 3.36 -8.72
N LEU A 314 -22.05 2.27 -8.11
CA LEU A 314 -21.41 1.15 -8.79
C LEU A 314 -22.41 0.08 -9.26
N GLY A 315 -23.69 0.17 -8.90
CA GLY A 315 -24.72 -0.84 -9.26
C GLY A 315 -24.56 -2.15 -8.51
N LEU A 316 -23.97 -2.13 -7.34
CA LEU A 316 -23.70 -3.31 -6.50
C LEU A 316 -24.85 -3.62 -5.55
N GLN A 317 -25.08 -4.91 -5.30
CA GLN A 317 -26.08 -5.41 -4.33
C GLN A 317 -25.40 -5.78 -3.02
N ASN A 318 -25.87 -5.24 -1.91
CA ASN A 318 -25.24 -5.43 -0.59
C ASN A 318 -25.10 -6.92 -0.20
N ASN A 319 -26.10 -7.75 -0.49
CA ASN A 319 -26.11 -9.19 -0.16
C ASN A 319 -25.16 -10.04 -1.02
N LYS A 320 -24.64 -9.51 -2.11
CA LYS A 320 -23.67 -10.16 -3.02
C LYS A 320 -22.32 -9.46 -3.08
N THR A 321 -22.11 -8.45 -2.24
CA THR A 321 -20.89 -7.63 -2.30
C THR A 321 -20.10 -7.76 -1.01
N VAL A 322 -18.81 -8.03 -1.14
CA VAL A 322 -17.84 -8.00 -0.04
C VAL A 322 -16.96 -6.76 -0.23
N ILE A 323 -16.91 -5.93 0.82
CA ILE A 323 -16.05 -4.75 0.84
C ILE A 323 -14.78 -5.11 1.60
N LEU A 324 -13.64 -4.91 0.96
CA LEU A 324 -12.32 -5.19 1.50
C LEU A 324 -11.50 -3.90 1.58
N ARG A 325 -10.62 -3.84 2.56
CA ARG A 325 -9.62 -2.77 2.69
C ARG A 325 -8.22 -3.34 2.54
N ALA A 326 -7.43 -2.74 1.68
CA ALA A 326 -6.00 -2.99 1.61
C ALA A 326 -5.32 -2.39 2.84
N LYS A 327 -4.40 -3.13 3.46
CA LYS A 327 -3.63 -2.65 4.60
C LYS A 327 -2.70 -1.51 4.17
N ASP A 328 -2.57 -0.49 5.00
CA ASP A 328 -1.69 0.65 4.71
C ASP A 328 -0.22 0.29 4.87
N GLN A 329 0.12 -0.67 5.73
CA GLN A 329 1.47 -1.10 6.03
C GLN A 329 1.55 -2.62 6.10
N PHE A 330 2.69 -3.17 5.72
CA PHE A 330 3.03 -4.56 5.95
C PHE A 330 3.18 -4.85 7.44
N SER A 331 2.79 -6.04 7.87
CA SER A 331 3.21 -6.62 9.14
C SER A 331 4.72 -6.94 9.10
N ASP A 332 5.32 -7.22 10.26
CA ASP A 332 6.74 -7.59 10.30
C ASP A 332 7.01 -8.85 9.47
N ASP A 333 6.13 -9.86 9.55
CA ASP A 333 6.26 -11.10 8.80
C ASP A 333 6.06 -10.90 7.27
N GLU A 334 5.10 -10.06 6.86
CA GLU A 334 4.89 -9.71 5.45
C GLU A 334 6.06 -8.91 4.88
N LEU A 335 6.65 -8.04 5.68
CA LEU A 335 7.82 -7.24 5.31
C LEU A 335 9.07 -8.12 5.11
N GLU A 336 9.34 -9.05 6.04
CA GLU A 336 10.44 -10.01 5.94
C GLU A 336 10.30 -10.83 4.67
N GLN A 337 9.11 -11.39 4.41
CA GLN A 337 8.83 -12.14 3.19
C GLN A 337 9.01 -11.29 1.92
N TYR A 338 8.64 -10.01 1.97
CA TYR A 338 8.77 -9.11 0.82
C TYR A 338 10.23 -8.88 0.45
N PHE A 339 11.09 -8.62 1.44
CA PHE A 339 12.51 -8.39 1.20
C PHE A 339 13.26 -9.68 0.88
N ASP A 340 12.91 -10.81 1.48
CA ASP A 340 13.45 -12.13 1.11
C ASP A 340 13.15 -12.44 -0.36
N ALA A 341 11.90 -12.19 -0.81
CA ALA A 341 11.50 -12.37 -2.20
C ALA A 341 12.20 -11.40 -3.17
N ALA A 342 12.60 -10.22 -2.70
CA ALA A 342 13.41 -9.26 -3.44
C ALA A 342 14.92 -9.58 -3.39
N GLY A 343 15.33 -10.57 -2.61
CA GLY A 343 16.74 -10.92 -2.42
C GLY A 343 17.51 -9.99 -1.49
N LEU A 344 16.80 -9.21 -0.68
CA LEU A 344 17.37 -8.22 0.24
C LEU A 344 17.32 -8.74 1.68
N SER A 345 18.45 -8.61 2.38
CA SER A 345 18.55 -8.85 3.83
C SER A 345 18.83 -7.54 4.55
N ILE A 346 17.77 -6.80 4.86
CA ILE A 346 17.87 -5.46 5.45
C ILE A 346 17.04 -5.37 6.73
N ASP A 347 17.64 -4.82 7.78
CA ASP A 347 16.91 -4.36 8.97
C ASP A 347 16.48 -2.90 8.76
N LEU A 348 15.21 -2.69 8.45
CA LEU A 348 14.69 -1.34 8.27
C LEU A 348 14.72 -0.54 9.59
N PRO A 349 15.10 0.73 9.53
CA PRO A 349 15.01 1.62 10.68
C PRO A 349 13.56 1.70 11.18
N SER A 350 13.38 1.78 12.51
CA SER A 350 12.05 1.82 13.14
C SER A 350 11.23 3.07 12.79
N TRP A 351 11.86 4.12 12.30
CA TRP A 351 11.22 5.35 11.86
C TRP A 351 10.63 5.25 10.45
N LEU A 352 11.00 4.24 9.65
CA LEU A 352 10.56 4.11 8.27
C LEU A 352 9.17 3.44 8.21
N PRO A 353 8.16 4.06 7.56
CA PRO A 353 6.85 3.44 7.38
C PRO A 353 6.95 2.20 6.48
N LYS A 354 6.29 1.10 6.89
CA LYS A 354 6.28 -0.17 6.16
C LYS A 354 5.24 -0.18 5.03
N LYS A 355 5.08 0.94 4.33
CA LYS A 355 4.13 1.06 3.22
C LYS A 355 4.63 0.34 1.97
N PRO A 356 3.74 -0.36 1.22
CA PRO A 356 4.13 -1.11 0.03
C PRO A 356 4.93 -0.28 -0.98
N LEU A 357 4.57 0.99 -1.20
CA LEU A 357 5.29 1.87 -2.11
C LEU A 357 6.71 2.20 -1.64
N ILE A 358 6.89 2.42 -0.34
CA ILE A 358 8.21 2.67 0.26
C ILE A 358 9.07 1.41 0.14
N CYS A 359 8.51 0.26 0.50
CA CYS A 359 9.19 -1.04 0.40
C CYS A 359 9.57 -1.38 -1.06
N GLN A 360 8.69 -1.07 -2.02
CA GLN A 360 8.98 -1.22 -3.45
C GLN A 360 10.14 -0.32 -3.88
N THR A 361 10.18 0.93 -3.42
CA THR A 361 11.29 1.85 -3.73
C THR A 361 12.61 1.31 -3.19
N ILE A 362 12.60 0.78 -1.96
CA ILE A 362 13.78 0.15 -1.35
C ILE A 362 14.22 -1.08 -2.13
N ALA A 363 13.28 -1.93 -2.55
CA ALA A 363 13.59 -3.15 -3.28
C ALA A 363 14.19 -2.92 -4.68
N LEU A 364 14.12 -1.70 -5.19
CA LEU A 364 14.71 -1.30 -6.48
C LEU A 364 16.10 -0.67 -6.35
N LEU A 365 16.59 -0.45 -5.12
CA LEU A 365 17.91 0.12 -4.87
C LEU A 365 18.98 -0.99 -4.93
N SER A 366 20.17 -0.64 -5.41
CA SER A 366 21.36 -1.48 -5.32
C SER A 366 21.90 -1.54 -3.89
N ASP A 367 22.70 -2.56 -3.57
CA ASP A 367 23.34 -2.71 -2.26
C ASP A 367 24.19 -1.48 -1.88
N ASP A 368 24.87 -0.85 -2.83
CA ASP A 368 25.67 0.36 -2.61
C ASP A 368 24.77 1.55 -2.25
N GLU A 369 23.67 1.76 -2.99
CA GLU A 369 22.68 2.80 -2.71
C GLU A 369 21.99 2.59 -1.35
N LEU A 370 21.67 1.35 -1.01
CA LEU A 370 21.10 1.00 0.30
C LEU A 370 22.10 1.33 1.43
N GLY A 371 23.39 1.02 1.24
CA GLY A 371 24.45 1.36 2.18
C GLY A 371 24.58 2.87 2.41
N GLU A 372 24.49 3.67 1.36
CA GLU A 372 24.52 5.14 1.43
C GLU A 372 23.25 5.70 2.11
N MET A 373 22.06 5.26 1.67
CA MET A 373 20.79 5.80 2.12
C MET A 373 20.41 5.44 3.54
N PHE A 374 20.86 4.29 4.04
CA PHE A 374 20.60 3.83 5.40
C PHE A 374 21.87 3.81 6.26
N SER A 375 22.88 4.60 5.91
CA SER A 375 24.05 4.76 6.75
C SER A 375 23.66 5.28 8.14
N ILE A 376 24.43 4.90 9.17
CA ILE A 376 24.16 5.24 10.57
C ILE A 376 24.02 6.76 10.80
N ASN A 377 24.63 7.55 9.94
CA ASN A 377 24.68 9.02 10.06
C ASN A 377 23.60 9.75 9.24
N SER A 378 22.88 9.05 8.33
CA SER A 378 21.96 9.73 7.41
C SER A 378 20.58 10.02 8.01
N GLU A 379 20.22 9.37 9.12
CA GLU A 379 18.90 9.47 9.77
C GLU A 379 17.70 9.46 8.77
N GLY A 380 17.91 8.88 7.59
CA GLY A 380 16.91 8.77 6.54
C GLY A 380 16.79 9.95 5.59
N VAL A 381 17.68 10.94 5.68
CA VAL A 381 17.65 12.15 4.85
C VAL A 381 17.87 11.81 3.38
N GLU A 382 18.89 11.02 3.06
CA GLU A 382 19.21 10.59 1.70
C GLU A 382 18.09 9.77 1.09
N PHE A 383 17.54 8.82 1.88
CA PHE A 383 16.40 8.03 1.44
C PHE A 383 15.18 8.91 1.15
N TRP A 384 14.85 9.85 2.04
CA TRP A 384 13.71 10.75 1.83
C TRP A 384 13.91 11.62 0.58
N ASN A 385 15.11 12.17 0.37
CA ASN A 385 15.43 12.96 -0.81
C ASN A 385 15.30 12.17 -2.12
N HIS A 386 15.64 10.88 -2.12
CA HIS A 386 15.43 9.98 -3.24
C HIS A 386 13.93 9.69 -3.41
N PHE A 387 13.26 9.28 -2.35
CA PHE A 387 11.87 8.89 -2.36
C PHE A 387 10.93 9.98 -2.86
N ILE A 388 11.12 11.24 -2.41
CA ILE A 388 10.26 12.34 -2.88
C ILE A 388 10.43 12.61 -4.38
N LYS A 389 11.63 12.45 -4.93
CA LYS A 389 11.87 12.54 -6.38
C LYS A 389 11.09 11.46 -7.13
N VAL A 390 11.14 10.23 -6.65
CA VAL A 390 10.40 9.09 -7.23
C VAL A 390 8.90 9.36 -7.20
N VAL A 391 8.36 9.84 -6.08
CA VAL A 391 6.94 10.21 -5.93
C VAL A 391 6.55 11.29 -6.94
N CYS A 392 7.31 12.38 -7.03
CA CYS A 392 7.00 13.47 -7.96
C CYS A 392 7.12 13.05 -9.43
N GLN A 393 8.09 12.21 -9.79
CA GLN A 393 8.23 11.65 -11.14
C GLN A 393 7.03 10.76 -11.51
N ARG A 394 6.56 9.95 -10.56
CA ARG A 394 5.37 9.11 -10.74
C ARG A 394 4.12 9.95 -10.92
N ASP A 395 3.93 10.98 -10.10
CA ASP A 395 2.80 11.90 -10.19
C ASP A 395 2.82 12.67 -11.52
N ALA A 396 4.00 13.06 -12.02
CA ALA A 396 4.19 13.71 -13.32
C ALA A 396 3.82 12.81 -14.51
N ARG A 397 4.09 11.51 -14.45
CA ARG A 397 3.68 10.56 -15.51
C ARG A 397 2.16 10.41 -15.62
N ILE A 398 1.47 10.55 -14.51
CA ILE A 398 -0.01 10.51 -14.46
C ILE A 398 -0.61 11.79 -15.03
N ASN A 399 0.16 12.87 -15.06
CA ASN A 399 -0.31 14.22 -15.31
C ASN A 399 0.48 14.89 -16.42
N ALA A 400 -0.11 15.00 -17.60
CA ALA A 400 0.53 15.61 -18.77
C ALA A 400 0.78 17.15 -18.66
N PHE A 401 0.27 17.81 -17.60
CA PHE A 401 0.36 19.28 -17.44
C PHE A 401 1.54 19.75 -16.60
N PHE A 402 2.11 18.88 -15.76
CA PHE A 402 3.14 19.26 -14.81
C PHE A 402 4.34 18.32 -14.87
N ASP A 403 5.54 18.89 -14.84
CA ASP A 403 6.77 18.13 -14.62
C ASP A 403 6.98 17.83 -13.11
N ALA A 404 7.89 16.91 -12.83
CA ALA A 404 8.16 16.47 -11.44
C ALA A 404 8.68 17.59 -10.55
N ASN A 405 9.43 18.55 -11.09
CA ASN A 405 9.97 19.68 -10.34
C ASN A 405 8.87 20.68 -9.96
N THR A 406 7.96 20.99 -10.87
CA THR A 406 6.80 21.83 -10.59
C THR A 406 5.93 21.20 -9.50
N ILE A 407 5.66 19.90 -9.57
CA ILE A 407 4.91 19.17 -8.53
C ILE A 407 5.63 19.26 -7.18
N TYR A 408 6.93 19.03 -7.14
CA TYR A 408 7.74 19.14 -5.93
C TYR A 408 7.64 20.53 -5.29
N LEU A 409 7.83 21.58 -6.07
CA LEU A 409 7.75 22.96 -5.56
C LEU A 409 6.35 23.33 -5.07
N VAL A 410 5.30 22.88 -5.76
CA VAL A 410 3.91 23.03 -5.30
C VAL A 410 3.70 22.30 -3.98
N PHE A 411 4.20 21.09 -3.82
CA PHE A 411 4.10 20.35 -2.55
C PHE A 411 4.84 21.05 -1.41
N VAL A 412 6.01 21.63 -1.66
CA VAL A 412 6.74 22.45 -0.67
C VAL A 412 5.90 23.67 -0.26
N ALA A 413 5.31 24.39 -1.22
CA ALA A 413 4.45 25.53 -0.92
C ALA A 413 3.20 25.15 -0.13
N LEU A 414 2.54 24.03 -0.48
CA LEU A 414 1.39 23.48 0.24
C LEU A 414 1.75 23.02 1.65
N SER A 415 2.93 22.47 1.86
CA SER A 415 3.37 22.00 3.18
C SER A 415 3.38 23.13 4.22
N ARG A 416 3.74 24.35 3.83
CA ARG A 416 3.66 25.54 4.68
C ARG A 416 2.23 25.80 5.15
N ILE A 417 1.24 25.70 4.25
CA ILE A 417 -0.17 25.95 4.56
C ILE A 417 -0.65 24.96 5.64
N THR A 418 -0.20 23.71 5.59
CA THR A 418 -0.57 22.71 6.59
C THR A 418 -0.09 23.04 8.01
N ARG A 419 0.93 23.89 8.15
CA ARG A 419 1.47 24.33 9.44
C ARG A 419 0.46 25.11 10.28
N THR A 420 -0.45 25.83 9.63
CA THR A 420 -1.47 26.66 10.28
C THR A 420 -2.79 25.93 10.51
N ARG A 421 -2.90 24.66 10.05
CA ARG A 421 -4.14 23.89 10.14
C ARG A 421 -4.20 23.08 11.45
N PRO A 422 -5.41 22.89 12.04
CA PRO A 422 -5.57 22.10 13.25
C PRO A 422 -5.18 20.62 13.06
N ALA A 423 -5.50 20.05 11.91
CA ALA A 423 -5.07 18.69 11.57
C ALA A 423 -3.63 18.69 11.07
N ASN A 424 -2.79 17.81 11.62
CA ASN A 424 -1.35 17.78 11.31
C ASN A 424 -1.05 17.57 9.83
N ILE A 425 -1.80 16.68 9.14
CA ILE A 425 -1.65 16.43 7.70
C ILE A 425 -2.38 17.48 6.83
N GLY A 426 -2.94 18.50 7.47
CA GLY A 426 -3.60 19.67 6.88
C GLY A 426 -5.03 19.46 6.51
N SER A 427 -5.71 20.57 6.17
CA SER A 427 -6.66 20.62 5.08
C SER A 427 -6.10 21.62 4.06
N VAL A 428 -6.12 21.25 2.79
CA VAL A 428 -5.67 22.05 1.65
C VAL A 428 -6.88 22.26 0.76
N SER A 429 -7.36 23.50 0.70
CA SER A 429 -8.51 23.87 -0.13
C SER A 429 -8.11 23.97 -1.62
N GLN A 430 -9.11 24.04 -2.50
CA GLN A 430 -8.86 24.29 -3.92
C GLN A 430 -8.12 25.62 -4.14
N ARG A 431 -8.45 26.63 -3.35
CA ARG A 431 -7.78 27.92 -3.41
C ARG A 431 -6.32 27.82 -2.99
N ASP A 432 -6.03 27.10 -1.90
CA ASP A 432 -4.65 26.87 -1.45
C ASP A 432 -3.81 26.20 -2.56
N LEU A 433 -4.40 25.26 -3.31
CA LEU A 433 -3.75 24.61 -4.45
C LEU A 433 -3.44 25.60 -5.59
N GLN A 434 -4.40 26.46 -5.91
CA GLN A 434 -4.24 27.49 -6.94
C GLN A 434 -3.20 28.53 -6.54
N ASP A 435 -3.27 29.03 -5.29
CA ASP A 435 -2.33 30.01 -4.75
C ASP A 435 -0.90 29.44 -4.67
N ALA A 436 -0.74 28.18 -4.28
CA ALA A 436 0.56 27.49 -4.27
C ALA A 436 1.11 27.33 -5.69
N PHE A 437 0.29 26.96 -6.65
CA PHE A 437 0.69 26.85 -8.04
C PHE A 437 1.09 28.21 -8.64
N GLU A 438 0.29 29.24 -8.39
CA GLU A 438 0.60 30.62 -8.83
C GLU A 438 1.91 31.12 -8.23
N ALA A 439 2.17 30.83 -6.96
CA ALA A 439 3.42 31.19 -6.30
C ALA A 439 4.66 30.52 -6.95
N VAL A 440 4.50 29.32 -7.49
CA VAL A 440 5.59 28.53 -8.13
C VAL A 440 5.76 28.90 -9.62
N VAL A 441 4.65 29.02 -10.36
CA VAL A 441 4.66 29.17 -11.82
C VAL A 441 4.52 30.63 -12.26
N GLY A 442 4.04 31.52 -11.37
CA GLY A 442 3.82 32.94 -11.63
C GLY A 442 2.51 33.26 -12.35
N GLN A 443 1.65 32.27 -12.55
CA GLN A 443 0.32 32.45 -13.14
C GLN A 443 -0.67 31.43 -12.58
N LEU A 444 -1.96 31.81 -12.57
CA LEU A 444 -3.02 30.90 -12.15
C LEU A 444 -3.12 29.68 -13.07
N PRO A 445 -3.43 28.50 -12.54
CA PRO A 445 -3.62 27.32 -13.38
C PRO A 445 -4.88 27.47 -14.25
N VAL A 446 -4.80 27.04 -15.50
CA VAL A 446 -5.99 26.87 -16.36
C VAL A 446 -6.94 25.84 -15.74
N GLU A 447 -8.20 25.80 -16.17
CA GLU A 447 -9.24 24.96 -15.54
C GLU A 447 -8.83 23.47 -15.50
N GLU A 448 -8.31 22.96 -16.59
CA GLU A 448 -7.84 21.58 -16.69
C GLU A 448 -6.65 21.30 -15.75
N ALA A 449 -5.70 22.22 -15.66
CA ALA A 449 -4.57 22.13 -14.75
C ALA A 449 -5.02 22.19 -13.28
N SER A 450 -5.96 23.09 -12.95
CA SER A 450 -6.56 23.18 -11.62
C SER A 450 -7.26 21.88 -11.21
N ALA A 451 -7.98 21.23 -12.13
CA ALA A 451 -8.59 19.93 -11.90
C ALA A 451 -7.53 18.83 -11.68
N MET A 452 -6.40 18.90 -12.38
CA MET A 452 -5.31 17.94 -12.26
C MET A 452 -4.52 18.10 -10.96
N LEU A 453 -4.29 19.31 -10.45
CA LEU A 453 -3.66 19.55 -9.14
C LEU A 453 -4.38 18.83 -8.00
N GLN A 454 -5.69 18.77 -8.07
CA GLN A 454 -6.51 18.10 -7.06
C GLN A 454 -6.46 16.57 -7.15
N ARG A 455 -5.89 16.02 -8.22
CA ARG A 455 -5.76 14.58 -8.48
C ARG A 455 -4.37 14.06 -8.18
N LEU A 456 -3.46 14.90 -7.76
CA LEU A 456 -2.13 14.43 -7.40
C LEU A 456 -2.25 13.29 -6.39
N PRO A 457 -1.71 12.10 -6.69
CA PRO A 457 -1.88 10.92 -5.85
C PRO A 457 -1.43 11.10 -4.41
N SER A 458 -0.42 11.96 -4.19
CA SER A 458 0.08 12.28 -2.85
C SER A 458 -0.86 13.16 -2.02
N LEU A 459 -1.98 13.62 -2.61
CA LEU A 459 -3.03 14.41 -1.95
C LEU A 459 -4.33 13.60 -1.91
N GLY A 460 -4.67 13.08 -0.73
CA GLY A 460 -5.94 12.39 -0.47
C GLY A 460 -7.07 13.37 -0.15
N ARG A 461 -8.33 12.90 -0.16
CA ARG A 461 -9.47 13.65 0.38
C ARG A 461 -9.49 13.57 1.90
N ILE A 462 -9.92 14.61 2.57
CA ILE A 462 -10.14 14.58 4.03
C ILE A 462 -11.35 13.71 4.37
N GLY A 463 -12.33 13.67 3.49
CA GLY A 463 -13.54 12.87 3.62
C GLY A 463 -14.39 13.02 2.36
N ALA A 464 -15.40 12.20 2.25
CA ALA A 464 -16.23 12.16 1.05
C ALA A 464 -17.03 13.44 0.80
N GLU A 465 -17.39 14.15 1.87
CA GLU A 465 -18.16 15.40 1.80
C GLU A 465 -17.29 16.66 1.68
N SER A 466 -15.97 16.53 1.89
CA SER A 466 -15.04 17.64 1.77
C SER A 466 -14.38 17.67 0.39
N GLN A 467 -14.27 18.88 -0.15
CA GLN A 467 -13.50 19.13 -1.37
C GLN A 467 -12.01 19.32 -1.09
N ASP A 468 -11.68 19.58 0.17
CA ASP A 468 -10.32 19.79 0.60
C ASP A 468 -9.50 18.51 0.49
N ARG A 469 -8.22 18.71 0.33
CA ARG A 469 -7.21 17.64 0.27
C ARG A 469 -6.40 17.64 1.55
N GLN A 470 -5.70 16.54 1.77
CA GLN A 470 -4.67 16.41 2.79
C GLN A 470 -3.53 15.58 2.22
N PHE A 471 -2.35 15.71 2.78
CA PHE A 471 -1.27 14.81 2.43
C PHE A 471 -1.61 13.39 2.89
N VAL A 472 -1.31 12.40 2.05
CA VAL A 472 -1.61 10.99 2.35
C VAL A 472 -0.67 10.42 3.40
N ASP A 473 0.48 11.08 3.67
CA ASP A 473 1.50 10.57 4.56
C ASP A 473 2.29 11.67 5.27
N MET A 474 2.50 11.49 6.59
CA MET A 474 3.38 12.35 7.39
C MET A 474 4.85 12.21 6.99
N PHE A 475 5.31 11.04 6.54
CA PHE A 475 6.67 10.85 6.06
C PHE A 475 7.01 11.77 4.87
N ILE A 476 6.07 11.92 3.94
CA ILE A 476 6.20 12.87 2.81
C ILE A 476 6.14 14.31 3.32
N LEU A 477 5.12 14.62 4.11
CA LEU A 477 4.82 15.99 4.52
C LEU A 477 5.89 16.58 5.43
N ASP A 478 6.43 15.81 6.36
CA ASP A 478 7.42 16.29 7.31
C ASP A 478 8.72 16.75 6.60
N GLY A 479 9.20 15.96 5.64
CA GLY A 479 10.34 16.37 4.84
C GLY A 479 10.07 17.58 3.93
N LEU A 480 8.85 17.69 3.36
CA LEU A 480 8.48 18.88 2.60
C LEU A 480 8.43 20.14 3.48
N ARG A 481 7.91 20.04 4.70
CA ARG A 481 7.95 21.12 5.70
C ARG A 481 9.39 21.53 6.04
N ALA A 482 10.28 20.55 6.19
CA ALA A 482 11.69 20.83 6.44
C ALA A 482 12.32 21.60 5.25
N LYS A 483 12.05 21.19 4.02
CA LYS A 483 12.54 21.88 2.82
C LYS A 483 11.93 23.28 2.68
N ASP A 484 10.69 23.48 3.08
CA ASP A 484 10.08 24.82 3.14
C ASP A 484 10.84 25.73 4.11
N VAL A 485 11.17 25.24 5.32
CA VAL A 485 11.98 26.00 6.29
C VAL A 485 13.40 26.24 5.75
N GLY A 486 14.02 25.23 5.13
CA GLY A 486 15.34 25.37 4.48
C GLY A 486 15.37 26.47 3.43
N ASN A 487 14.30 26.62 2.65
CA ASN A 487 14.15 27.67 1.65
C ASN A 487 14.06 29.08 2.23
N LEU A 488 13.67 29.25 3.50
CA LEU A 488 13.65 30.58 4.13
C LEU A 488 15.03 31.28 4.11
N ALA A 489 16.11 30.51 4.04
CA ALA A 489 17.45 31.06 3.97
C ALA A 489 17.72 31.80 2.64
N ILE A 490 17.07 31.40 1.55
CA ILE A 490 17.28 31.96 0.20
C ILE A 490 16.17 32.91 -0.26
N LEU A 491 15.04 32.98 0.49
CA LEU A 491 13.93 33.88 0.18
C LEU A 491 14.29 35.34 0.43
N GLU A 492 13.62 36.26 -0.28
CA GLU A 492 13.68 37.70 -0.03
C GLU A 492 13.08 38.06 1.33
N ASP A 493 13.52 39.17 1.93
CA ASP A 493 13.09 39.58 3.26
C ASP A 493 11.56 39.72 3.40
N GLN A 494 10.87 40.19 2.36
CA GLN A 494 9.40 40.35 2.39
C GLN A 494 8.67 39.00 2.43
N GLN A 495 9.15 37.99 1.68
CA GLN A 495 8.57 36.64 1.67
C GLN A 495 8.87 35.93 2.99
N ARG A 496 10.06 36.13 3.52
CA ARG A 496 10.49 35.60 4.83
C ARG A 496 9.68 36.16 5.97
N GLN A 497 9.37 37.47 5.93
CA GLN A 497 8.57 38.17 6.93
C GLN A 497 7.15 37.54 7.08
N ARG A 498 6.53 37.16 5.97
CA ARG A 498 5.22 36.47 6.02
C ARG A 498 5.27 35.18 6.83
N ALA A 499 6.31 34.36 6.64
CA ALA A 499 6.46 33.12 7.41
C ALA A 499 6.68 33.37 8.91
N PHE A 500 7.25 34.51 9.30
CA PHE A 500 7.43 34.87 10.71
C PHE A 500 6.11 35.29 11.38
N GLU A 501 5.21 35.90 10.62
CA GLU A 501 3.94 36.42 11.14
C GLU A 501 2.82 35.35 11.20
N GLU A 502 2.98 34.22 10.53
CA GLU A 502 2.03 33.12 10.52
C GLU A 502 2.15 32.28 11.80
N PRO A 503 1.04 32.09 12.57
CA PRO A 503 1.07 31.26 13.77
C PRO A 503 1.05 29.77 13.37
N TRP A 504 2.20 29.12 13.37
CA TRP A 504 2.30 27.70 13.08
C TRP A 504 1.90 26.84 14.28
N LEU A 505 0.98 25.90 14.07
CA LEU A 505 0.49 24.96 15.07
C LEU A 505 1.28 23.65 15.05
N ASN A 506 1.74 23.23 13.88
CA ASN A 506 2.39 21.94 13.66
C ASN A 506 3.90 22.13 13.52
N CYS A 507 4.68 21.48 14.38
CA CYS A 507 6.14 21.47 14.33
C CYS A 507 6.68 20.37 13.40
N LEU A 508 8.00 20.36 13.15
CA LEU A 508 8.69 19.27 12.48
C LEU A 508 8.76 18.05 13.38
N GLU A 509 8.53 16.89 12.80
CA GLU A 509 8.81 15.59 13.40
C GLU A 509 10.32 15.28 13.28
N PRO A 510 10.83 14.22 13.94
CA PRO A 510 12.27 13.92 13.94
C PRO A 510 12.91 13.81 12.56
N LEU A 511 12.21 13.25 11.57
CA LEU A 511 12.72 13.17 10.19
C LEU A 511 12.89 14.55 9.56
N GLY A 512 11.88 15.41 9.67
CA GLY A 512 11.96 16.77 9.17
C GLY A 512 13.04 17.58 9.86
N GLN A 513 13.24 17.37 11.17
CA GLN A 513 14.34 18.00 11.91
C GLN A 513 15.72 17.58 11.35
N SER A 514 15.90 16.28 11.03
CA SER A 514 17.15 15.77 10.44
C SER A 514 17.37 16.28 9.01
N ILE A 515 16.29 16.38 8.20
CA ILE A 515 16.35 16.93 6.84
C ILE A 515 16.74 18.42 6.88
N LEU A 516 16.17 19.20 7.80
CA LEU A 516 16.50 20.61 7.97
C LEU A 516 17.91 20.77 8.55
N ALA A 517 18.35 19.88 9.44
CA ALA A 517 19.68 19.88 10.02
C ALA A 517 20.77 19.86 8.93
N ALA A 518 20.62 19.01 7.91
CA ALA A 518 21.54 18.95 6.77
C ALA A 518 21.57 20.27 5.97
N ASP A 519 20.46 21.00 5.87
CA ASP A 519 20.42 22.31 5.21
C ASP A 519 21.01 23.43 6.10
N ILE A 520 21.12 23.22 7.42
CA ILE A 520 21.61 24.19 8.40
C ILE A 520 23.14 24.15 8.54
N GLU A 521 23.78 23.00 8.40
CA GLU A 521 25.19 22.77 8.73
C GLU A 521 26.13 23.89 8.25
N ASP A 522 25.98 24.32 7.00
CA ASP A 522 26.82 25.40 6.40
C ASP A 522 26.26 26.80 6.64
N ARG A 523 25.09 26.98 7.27
CA ARG A 523 24.33 28.23 7.34
C ARG A 523 23.77 28.54 8.74
N ILE A 524 24.38 28.03 9.78
CA ILE A 524 23.95 28.16 11.17
C ILE A 524 23.63 29.58 11.60
N ASP A 525 24.50 30.55 11.29
CA ASP A 525 24.30 31.95 11.68
C ASP A 525 23.05 32.57 11.04
N GLN A 526 22.75 32.17 9.80
CA GLN A 526 21.56 32.61 9.10
C GLN A 526 20.30 32.04 9.74
N PHE A 527 20.27 30.74 10.03
CA PHE A 527 19.12 30.10 10.67
C PHE A 527 18.90 30.59 12.10
N ARG A 528 19.99 30.86 12.85
CA ARG A 528 19.89 31.49 14.17
C ARG A 528 19.20 32.86 14.10
N GLN A 529 19.56 33.68 13.10
CA GLN A 529 18.90 34.98 12.89
C GLN A 529 17.42 34.81 12.51
N ILE A 530 17.08 33.81 11.68
CA ILE A 530 15.71 33.45 11.33
C ILE A 530 14.94 33.06 12.59
N ALA A 531 15.49 32.20 13.44
CA ALA A 531 14.87 31.79 14.70
C ALA A 531 14.61 33.00 15.65
N ALA A 532 15.60 33.86 15.82
CA ALA A 532 15.44 35.05 16.66
C ALA A 532 14.35 36.01 16.13
N ARG A 533 14.27 36.23 14.82
CA ARG A 533 13.25 37.07 14.18
C ARG A 533 11.86 36.44 14.29
N SER A 534 11.73 35.12 14.09
CA SER A 534 10.43 34.44 14.16
C SER A 534 9.84 34.43 15.56
N CYS A 535 10.68 34.30 16.60
CA CYS A 535 10.25 34.46 17.97
C CYS A 535 9.69 35.89 18.23
N ALA A 536 10.41 36.89 17.77
CA ALA A 536 9.96 38.28 17.91
C ALA A 536 8.65 38.58 17.18
N ALA A 537 8.37 37.87 16.08
CA ALA A 537 7.21 38.03 15.22
C ALA A 537 6.02 37.09 15.53
N ARG A 538 6.08 36.29 16.60
CA ARG A 538 5.04 35.36 17.12
C ARG A 538 5.01 33.97 16.47
N ASN A 539 5.98 33.57 15.66
CA ASN A 539 6.08 32.18 15.20
C ASN A 539 7.13 31.40 16.01
N ALA A 540 6.80 31.09 17.25
CA ALA A 540 7.67 30.33 18.14
C ALA A 540 7.91 28.88 17.64
N THR A 541 6.95 28.30 16.92
CA THR A 541 7.09 26.95 16.34
C THR A 541 8.20 26.88 15.29
N LEU A 542 8.33 27.91 14.43
CA LEU A 542 9.46 27.98 13.48
C LEU A 542 10.81 28.05 14.21
N SER A 543 10.89 28.80 15.31
CA SER A 543 12.10 28.86 16.12
C SER A 543 12.42 27.54 16.82
N SER A 544 11.36 26.83 17.27
CA SER A 544 11.48 25.48 17.85
C SER A 544 12.01 24.48 16.85
N ASP A 545 11.51 24.51 15.59
CA ASP A 545 11.97 23.64 14.51
C ASP A 545 13.45 23.86 14.20
N ILE A 546 13.86 25.14 14.09
CA ILE A 546 15.26 25.50 13.83
C ILE A 546 16.16 25.06 14.99
N LEU A 547 15.77 25.31 16.26
CA LEU A 547 16.55 24.87 17.41
C LEU A 547 16.67 23.35 17.44
N SER A 548 15.57 22.63 17.28
CA SER A 548 15.59 21.16 17.28
C SER A 548 16.47 20.60 16.17
N SER A 549 16.47 21.25 14.99
CA SER A 549 17.30 20.83 13.86
C SER A 549 18.80 21.18 14.08
N ILE A 550 19.12 22.33 14.70
CA ILE A 550 20.51 22.63 15.10
C ILE A 550 21.02 21.58 16.08
N CYS A 551 20.18 21.10 17.01
CA CYS A 551 20.57 20.05 17.94
C CYS A 551 20.90 18.70 17.24
N ARG A 552 20.47 18.49 16.00
CA ARG A 552 20.73 17.30 15.17
C ARG A 552 21.79 17.52 14.11
N ALA A 553 22.21 18.76 13.88
CA ALA A 553 23.18 19.07 12.83
C ALA A 553 24.54 18.42 13.16
N ASN A 554 25.21 17.92 12.13
CA ASN A 554 26.54 17.26 12.28
C ASN A 554 27.65 18.31 12.44
N ILE A 555 27.60 19.04 13.54
CA ILE A 555 28.52 20.10 13.91
C ILE A 555 29.06 19.89 15.31
N GLU A 556 30.23 20.41 15.61
CA GLU A 556 30.86 20.24 16.91
C GLU A 556 30.09 20.99 18.02
N SER A 557 29.72 22.23 17.79
CA SER A 557 28.95 23.04 18.73
C SER A 557 28.29 24.25 18.09
N ALA A 558 27.21 24.78 18.70
CA ALA A 558 26.49 25.98 18.28
C ALA A 558 26.22 26.94 19.43
N ASP A 559 26.66 28.22 19.30
CA ASP A 559 26.27 29.33 20.18
C ASP A 559 24.99 30.01 19.64
N LEU A 560 23.90 29.92 20.37
CA LEU A 560 22.64 30.57 19.97
C LEU A 560 22.50 32.03 20.42
N GLN A 561 23.56 32.60 20.96
CA GLN A 561 23.67 34.04 21.31
C GLN A 561 22.51 34.59 22.15
N GLY A 562 22.00 33.78 23.09
CA GLY A 562 20.91 34.20 23.97
C GLY A 562 19.53 34.09 23.33
N LEU A 563 19.33 33.20 22.35
CA LEU A 563 17.99 32.93 21.79
C LEU A 563 17.01 32.54 22.91
N VAL A 564 15.86 33.21 22.98
CA VAL A 564 14.78 32.90 23.91
C VAL A 564 13.54 32.48 23.14
N ILE A 565 13.07 31.26 23.37
CA ILE A 565 11.85 30.74 22.75
C ILE A 565 10.77 30.64 23.82
N THR A 566 9.69 31.40 23.65
CA THR A 566 8.53 31.41 24.55
C THR A 566 7.32 30.88 23.83
N GLY A 567 6.62 29.89 24.41
CA GLY A 567 5.42 29.29 23.79
C GLY A 567 5.75 28.44 22.55
N GLY A 568 6.94 27.87 22.49
CA GLY A 568 7.37 26.99 21.41
C GLY A 568 6.67 25.64 21.44
N ASN A 569 6.63 24.98 20.27
CA ASN A 569 6.10 23.63 20.13
C ASN A 569 7.19 22.71 19.54
N PHE A 570 7.57 21.70 20.29
CA PHE A 570 8.65 20.75 19.92
C PHE A 570 8.10 19.33 19.85
N SER A 571 8.33 18.63 18.76
CA SER A 571 8.08 17.18 18.69
C SER A 571 9.16 16.40 19.43
N GLU A 572 10.42 16.71 19.15
CA GLU A 572 11.57 16.20 19.89
C GLU A 572 12.61 17.31 20.04
N LEU A 573 13.17 17.42 21.23
CA LEU A 573 14.32 18.27 21.53
C LEU A 573 15.45 17.39 22.06
N ASN A 574 16.40 17.05 21.18
CA ASN A 574 17.51 16.17 21.52
C ASN A 574 18.79 16.99 21.79
N LEU A 575 19.08 17.20 23.08
CA LEU A 575 20.26 17.97 23.51
C LEU A 575 21.52 17.12 23.68
N ASN A 576 21.50 15.86 23.24
CA ASN A 576 22.60 14.93 23.45
C ASN A 576 23.48 14.71 22.21
N GLU A 577 23.06 15.15 21.04
CA GLU A 577 23.81 14.94 19.78
C GLU A 577 24.84 16.05 19.55
N THR A 578 24.39 17.30 19.50
CA THR A 578 25.24 18.46 19.27
C THR A 578 25.33 19.31 20.53
N ILE A 579 26.49 19.87 20.83
CA ILE A 579 26.67 20.79 21.95
C ILE A 579 26.08 22.16 21.59
N VAL A 580 24.81 22.36 21.98
CA VAL A 580 24.11 23.64 21.75
C VAL A 580 24.03 24.39 23.08
N TYR A 581 24.39 25.67 23.06
CA TYR A 581 24.46 26.47 24.29
C TYR A 581 23.98 27.90 24.09
N ASN A 582 23.81 28.63 25.23
CA ASN A 582 23.42 30.04 25.28
C ASN A 582 22.01 30.29 24.71
N PHE A 583 21.00 29.57 25.24
CA PHE A 583 19.57 29.75 24.90
C PHE A 583 18.65 29.50 26.08
N ALA A 584 17.41 29.95 25.98
CA ALA A 584 16.36 29.71 26.96
C ALA A 584 15.05 29.28 26.27
N ILE A 585 14.35 28.34 26.89
CA ILE A 585 13.01 27.90 26.50
C ILE A 585 12.08 28.16 27.69
N THR A 586 10.96 28.85 27.45
CA THR A 586 9.97 29.15 28.49
C THR A 586 8.55 28.84 28.02
N ASP A 587 7.70 28.38 28.93
CA ASP A 587 6.26 28.20 28.73
C ASP A 587 5.92 27.42 27.42
N SER A 588 6.70 26.41 27.10
CA SER A 588 6.66 25.68 25.83
C SER A 588 6.09 24.26 26.00
N THR A 589 5.68 23.66 24.89
CA THR A 589 5.24 22.26 24.84
C THR A 589 6.29 21.41 24.14
N ILE A 590 6.76 20.35 24.80
CA ILE A 590 7.77 19.43 24.27
C ILE A 590 7.25 18.01 24.37
N ARG A 591 7.04 17.32 23.25
CA ARG A 591 6.61 15.93 23.31
C ARG A 591 7.71 15.00 23.82
N HIS A 592 8.94 15.18 23.36
CA HIS A 592 10.07 14.36 23.83
C HIS A 592 11.30 15.22 24.08
N LEU A 593 11.70 15.34 25.34
CA LEU A 593 12.94 15.99 25.76
C LEU A 593 14.01 14.94 26.05
N ILE A 594 15.14 15.01 25.35
CA ILE A 594 16.30 14.14 25.57
C ILE A 594 17.41 15.00 26.19
N LEU A 595 17.71 14.69 27.46
CA LEU A 595 18.71 15.44 28.22
C LEU A 595 20.13 15.03 27.80
N PRO A 596 21.07 15.97 27.77
CA PRO A 596 22.48 15.69 27.46
C PRO A 596 23.19 15.01 28.64
N ASN A 597 24.26 14.29 28.34
CA ASN A 597 25.10 13.65 29.37
C ASN A 597 25.86 14.68 30.24
N SER A 598 26.13 15.86 29.72
CA SER A 598 26.81 16.96 30.41
C SER A 598 25.98 18.23 30.31
N PRO A 599 25.88 19.04 31.39
CA PRO A 599 25.07 20.25 31.37
C PRO A 599 25.62 21.26 30.35
N PRO A 600 24.79 21.72 29.39
CA PRO A 600 25.21 22.70 28.39
C PRO A 600 25.35 24.09 29.05
N PRO A 601 26.36 24.90 28.66
CA PRO A 601 26.56 26.19 29.27
C PRO A 601 25.46 27.18 28.91
N LYS A 602 24.95 27.95 29.91
CA LYS A 602 23.97 29.00 29.74
C LYS A 602 22.67 28.55 29.00
N VAL A 603 22.18 27.38 29.42
CA VAL A 603 20.88 26.86 28.92
C VAL A 603 19.89 26.84 30.07
N SER A 604 18.65 27.22 29.81
CA SER A 604 17.52 27.04 30.75
C SER A 604 16.26 26.60 30.00
N ILE A 605 15.49 25.70 30.67
CA ILE A 605 14.14 25.29 30.23
C ILE A 605 13.24 25.48 31.45
N ASP A 606 12.32 26.45 31.38
CA ASP A 606 11.47 26.84 32.48
C ASP A 606 9.97 26.80 32.11
N GLY A 607 9.09 26.37 33.04
CA GLY A 607 7.64 26.46 32.90
C GLY A 607 7.04 25.63 31.74
N SER A 608 7.79 24.70 31.20
CA SER A 608 7.37 23.93 30.01
C SER A 608 6.64 22.64 30.36
N LEU A 609 5.66 22.26 29.52
CA LEU A 609 4.93 20.99 29.58
C LEU A 609 5.67 19.95 28.74
N VAL A 610 5.98 18.81 29.32
CA VAL A 610 6.72 17.75 28.64
C VAL A 610 5.96 16.43 28.70
N GLU A 611 5.72 15.81 27.55
CA GLU A 611 5.08 14.48 27.51
C GLU A 611 6.06 13.40 27.98
N LYS A 612 7.29 13.40 27.44
CA LYS A 612 8.31 12.41 27.78
C LYS A 612 9.67 13.05 28.01
N VAL A 613 10.34 12.66 29.09
CA VAL A 613 11.73 13.04 29.37
C VAL A 613 12.61 11.79 29.34
N SER A 614 13.67 11.81 28.54
CA SER A 614 14.75 10.81 28.52
C SER A 614 16.02 11.38 29.16
N GLY A 615 16.67 10.58 30.02
CA GLY A 615 17.86 11.01 30.76
C GLY A 615 17.61 11.41 32.23
N ALA A 616 16.34 11.35 32.68
CA ALA A 616 15.98 11.49 34.08
C ALA A 616 14.94 10.45 34.51
N ALA A 617 14.97 9.98 35.74
CA ALA A 617 14.05 8.98 36.27
C ALA A 617 12.82 9.60 36.95
N SER A 618 12.89 10.86 37.33
CA SER A 618 11.84 11.59 38.08
C SER A 618 12.12 13.09 38.07
N PHE A 619 11.18 13.88 38.57
CA PHE A 619 11.39 15.33 38.76
C PHE A 619 12.61 15.68 39.58
N SER A 620 12.93 14.88 40.65
CA SER A 620 14.10 15.10 41.45
C SER A 620 15.44 14.77 40.77
N GLY A 621 15.38 14.03 39.66
CA GLY A 621 16.53 13.71 38.80
C GLY A 621 16.78 14.73 37.72
N LEU A 622 15.94 15.74 37.55
CA LEU A 622 16.14 16.79 36.57
C LEU A 622 17.33 17.69 36.95
N PRO A 623 18.16 18.12 35.98
CA PRO A 623 19.24 19.06 36.27
C PRO A 623 18.67 20.45 36.61
N ASN A 624 19.45 21.24 37.38
CA ASN A 624 19.02 22.53 37.93
C ASN A 624 18.62 23.57 36.87
N TRP A 625 19.05 23.41 35.61
CA TRP A 625 18.72 24.27 34.51
C TRP A 625 17.40 23.88 33.79
N VAL A 626 16.73 22.81 34.25
CA VAL A 626 15.44 22.33 33.75
C VAL A 626 14.41 22.38 34.85
N ARG A 627 13.36 23.19 34.65
CA ARG A 627 12.22 23.34 35.57
C ARG A 627 10.93 23.17 34.78
N LEU A 628 10.31 22.03 34.91
CA LEU A 628 9.11 21.68 34.14
C LEU A 628 7.85 21.86 34.96
N GLU A 629 6.76 22.31 34.34
CA GLU A 629 5.45 22.43 34.99
C GLU A 629 4.78 21.06 35.15
N ALA A 630 4.82 20.22 34.11
CA ALA A 630 4.29 18.87 34.12
C ALA A 630 5.11 17.94 33.23
N VAL A 631 5.14 16.65 33.59
CA VAL A 631 5.74 15.56 32.81
C VAL A 631 4.85 14.34 32.92
N ASP A 632 4.47 13.75 31.79
CA ASP A 632 3.64 12.55 31.75
C ASP A 632 4.47 11.27 31.94
N GLN A 633 5.69 11.22 31.41
CA GLN A 633 6.52 10.04 31.44
C GLN A 633 8.01 10.38 31.60
N PHE A 634 8.69 9.70 32.54
CA PHE A 634 10.14 9.70 32.65
C PHE A 634 10.73 8.39 32.14
N ASP A 635 11.84 8.48 31.41
CA ASP A 635 12.63 7.34 30.93
C ASP A 635 14.11 7.56 31.27
N SER A 636 14.62 6.83 32.23
CA SER A 636 16.02 6.92 32.71
C SER A 636 17.02 6.39 31.67
N VAL A 637 16.54 5.62 30.67
CA VAL A 637 17.38 5.08 29.60
C VAL A 637 17.15 5.91 28.33
N GLN A 638 18.14 6.65 27.97
CA GLN A 638 18.22 7.34 26.69
C GLN A 638 18.18 6.27 25.57
N THR A 639 17.47 6.51 24.52
CA THR A 639 17.10 5.66 23.38
C THR A 639 17.93 4.39 23.06
N VAL A 640 17.36 3.43 22.32
CA VAL A 640 18.03 2.21 21.81
C VAL A 640 19.36 2.54 21.09
N ALA A 641 19.47 3.68 20.41
CA ALA A 641 20.71 4.15 19.79
C ALA A 641 21.81 4.49 20.81
N GLN A 642 21.45 5.00 21.98
CA GLN A 642 22.41 5.26 23.06
C GLN A 642 22.78 3.97 23.81
N ILE A 643 21.87 3.01 23.89
CA ILE A 643 22.18 1.65 24.38
C ILE A 643 23.22 1.02 23.44
N ARG A 644 23.09 1.14 22.14
CA ARG A 644 24.09 0.71 21.15
C ARG A 644 25.40 1.50 21.24
N LYS A 645 25.36 2.83 21.39
CA LYS A 645 26.54 3.67 21.63
C LYS A 645 27.20 3.38 22.98
N ALA A 646 26.45 2.87 23.97
CA ALA A 646 27.02 2.40 25.24
C ALA A 646 27.84 1.09 25.11
N GLY A 647 27.85 0.47 23.92
CA GLY A 647 28.60 -0.75 23.61
C GLY A 647 28.15 -1.93 24.47
N LEU A 648 26.84 -2.05 24.70
CA LEU A 648 26.25 -3.21 25.36
C LEU A 648 26.29 -4.40 24.41
N SER A 649 26.46 -5.59 24.98
CA SER A 649 26.31 -6.82 24.20
C SER A 649 24.86 -7.05 23.80
N ALA A 650 24.62 -7.86 22.76
CA ALA A 650 23.28 -8.19 22.31
C ALA A 650 22.37 -8.75 23.43
N ALA A 651 22.93 -9.54 24.34
CA ALA A 651 22.20 -10.08 25.48
C ALA A 651 21.80 -9.00 26.51
N HIS A 652 22.66 -8.01 26.75
CA HIS A 652 22.34 -6.87 27.62
C HIS A 652 21.32 -5.93 26.98
N GLU A 653 21.36 -5.68 25.66
CA GLU A 653 20.33 -4.91 24.96
C GLU A 653 18.96 -5.57 25.11
N ILE A 654 18.89 -6.88 24.93
CA ILE A 654 17.67 -7.66 25.09
C ILE A 654 17.18 -7.62 26.55
N LEU A 655 18.08 -7.77 27.52
CA LEU A 655 17.75 -7.66 28.95
C LEU A 655 17.10 -6.30 29.25
N VAL A 656 17.75 -5.21 28.86
CA VAL A 656 17.26 -3.84 29.07
C VAL A 656 15.90 -3.64 28.41
N GLY A 657 15.73 -4.13 27.17
CA GLY A 657 14.48 -4.06 26.44
C GLY A 657 13.32 -4.79 27.15
N ILE A 658 13.56 -6.02 27.65
CA ILE A 658 12.56 -6.80 28.39
C ILE A 658 12.21 -6.12 29.71
N LEU A 659 13.20 -5.68 30.48
CA LEU A 659 12.98 -4.99 31.78
C LEU A 659 12.18 -3.70 31.60
N LYS A 660 12.47 -2.91 30.55
CA LYS A 660 11.68 -1.71 30.23
C LYS A 660 10.24 -2.04 29.88
N LYS A 661 10.01 -3.02 28.99
CA LYS A 661 8.66 -3.42 28.58
C LYS A 661 7.81 -3.94 29.75
N THR A 662 8.44 -4.52 30.80
CA THR A 662 7.72 -5.13 31.90
C THR A 662 7.58 -4.21 33.13
N PHE A 663 8.59 -3.41 33.48
CA PHE A 663 8.59 -2.57 34.68
C PHE A 663 8.25 -1.11 34.45
N LYS A 664 8.56 -0.55 33.26
CA LYS A 664 8.36 0.88 32.97
C LYS A 664 7.11 1.19 32.13
N GLN A 665 6.51 0.22 31.45
CA GLN A 665 5.27 0.44 30.70
C GLN A 665 4.02 0.12 31.53
N LYS A 666 2.94 0.90 31.34
CA LYS A 666 1.66 0.66 32.03
C LYS A 666 1.08 -0.72 31.66
N GLY A 667 0.64 -1.49 32.67
CA GLY A 667 -0.04 -2.78 32.51
C GLY A 667 0.40 -3.83 33.53
N ALA A 668 -0.47 -4.82 33.79
CA ALA A 668 -0.23 -5.87 34.79
C ALA A 668 0.68 -7.02 34.32
N GLY A 669 0.95 -7.09 33.01
CA GLY A 669 1.78 -8.13 32.40
C GLY A 669 1.84 -7.96 30.87
N ARG A 670 2.74 -8.73 30.22
CA ARG A 670 2.94 -8.72 28.76
C ARG A 670 2.89 -10.13 28.19
N LYS A 671 2.23 -10.31 27.04
CA LYS A 671 2.28 -11.56 26.28
C LYS A 671 3.72 -11.84 25.84
N GLU A 672 4.09 -13.11 25.72
CA GLU A 672 5.43 -13.52 25.29
C GLU A 672 5.83 -12.91 23.96
N GLU A 673 4.94 -12.94 23.00
CA GLU A 673 5.12 -12.33 21.66
C GLU A 673 5.43 -10.82 21.74
N ALA A 674 4.73 -10.09 22.61
CA ALA A 674 4.95 -8.66 22.79
C ALA A 674 6.31 -8.35 23.43
N LEU A 675 6.81 -9.24 24.31
CA LEU A 675 8.14 -9.11 24.90
C LEU A 675 9.24 -9.42 23.88
N LEU A 676 9.04 -10.42 23.04
CA LEU A 676 10.01 -10.85 22.05
C LEU A 676 9.97 -10.02 20.76
N ARG A 677 8.91 -9.20 20.57
CA ARG A 677 8.77 -8.33 19.40
C ARG A 677 9.91 -7.30 19.35
N GLY A 678 10.60 -7.22 18.20
CA GLY A 678 11.70 -6.28 17.96
C GLY A 678 13.11 -6.82 18.27
N PHE A 679 13.24 -8.10 18.63
CA PHE A 679 14.56 -8.73 18.85
C PHE A 679 15.02 -9.60 17.65
N GLY A 680 14.53 -9.35 16.46
CA GLY A 680 14.96 -10.03 15.23
C GLY A 680 14.62 -11.53 15.16
N SER A 681 15.14 -12.21 14.14
CA SER A 681 15.01 -13.66 13.93
C SER A 681 16.30 -14.44 14.29
N GLY A 682 16.19 -15.72 14.56
CA GLY A 682 17.34 -16.62 14.73
C GLY A 682 18.09 -16.51 16.04
N ALA A 683 19.34 -16.00 16.03
CA ALA A 683 20.22 -15.97 17.20
C ALA A 683 19.71 -15.06 18.31
N SER A 684 19.22 -13.87 17.99
CA SER A 684 18.68 -12.90 18.96
C SER A 684 17.43 -13.43 19.66
N LYS A 685 16.57 -14.18 19.00
CA LYS A 685 15.40 -14.82 19.60
C LYS A 685 15.80 -15.93 20.61
N LYS A 686 16.86 -16.67 20.33
CA LYS A 686 17.42 -17.66 21.28
C LYS A 686 17.96 -16.96 22.54
N ILE A 687 18.73 -15.87 22.37
CA ILE A 687 19.25 -15.08 23.47
C ILE A 687 18.09 -14.50 24.30
N ALA A 688 17.06 -13.94 23.65
CA ALA A 688 15.88 -13.39 24.34
C ALA A 688 15.13 -14.44 25.16
N THR A 689 15.00 -15.67 24.66
CA THR A 689 14.42 -16.80 25.41
C THR A 689 15.29 -17.16 26.62
N SER A 690 16.62 -17.15 26.49
CA SER A 690 17.56 -17.41 27.60
C SER A 690 17.50 -16.30 28.67
N VAL A 691 17.40 -15.05 28.26
CA VAL A 691 17.22 -13.89 29.15
C VAL A 691 15.88 -13.98 29.90
N LEU A 692 14.78 -14.33 29.23
CA LEU A 692 13.48 -14.55 29.89
C LEU A 692 13.57 -15.69 30.94
N ALA A 693 14.22 -16.80 30.61
CA ALA A 693 14.41 -17.91 31.52
C ALA A 693 15.24 -17.48 32.75
N LEU A 694 16.28 -16.67 32.58
CA LEU A 694 17.09 -16.11 33.64
C LEU A 694 16.25 -15.19 34.55
N LEU A 695 15.46 -14.29 33.98
CA LEU A 695 14.58 -13.36 34.74
C LEU A 695 13.52 -14.09 35.56
N MET A 696 12.99 -15.21 35.04
CA MET A 696 12.06 -16.07 35.77
C MET A 696 12.78 -16.80 36.94
N ARG A 697 13.99 -17.32 36.72
CA ARG A 697 14.78 -18.00 37.76
C ARG A 697 15.13 -17.06 38.91
N GLU A 698 15.41 -15.80 38.59
CA GLU A 698 15.73 -14.76 39.61
C GLU A 698 14.44 -14.17 40.25
N GLY A 699 13.23 -14.62 39.86
CA GLY A 699 11.96 -14.12 40.39
C GLY A 699 11.62 -12.69 39.99
N ILE A 700 12.38 -12.11 39.05
CA ILE A 700 12.15 -10.75 38.54
C ILE A 700 10.91 -10.72 37.66
N LEU A 701 10.66 -11.79 36.89
CA LEU A 701 9.42 -11.99 36.14
C LEU A 701 8.69 -13.23 36.62
N ASN A 702 7.40 -13.14 36.74
CA ASN A 702 6.48 -14.25 36.96
C ASN A 702 5.74 -14.59 35.67
N ARG A 703 5.58 -15.88 35.40
CA ARG A 703 4.88 -16.37 34.18
C ARG A 703 3.59 -17.07 34.57
N HIS A 704 2.50 -16.72 33.94
CA HIS A 704 1.22 -17.40 34.11
C HIS A 704 0.54 -17.61 32.75
N LYS A 705 -0.32 -18.62 32.67
CA LYS A 705 -1.04 -18.95 31.44
C LYS A 705 -2.31 -18.10 31.35
N GLY A 706 -2.41 -17.27 30.30
CA GLY A 706 -3.63 -16.56 29.94
C GLY A 706 -4.43 -17.31 28.88
N ASP A 707 -5.57 -16.77 28.49
CA ASP A 707 -6.48 -17.40 27.50
C ASP A 707 -5.83 -17.55 26.12
N GLU A 708 -4.91 -16.64 25.75
CA GLU A 708 -4.24 -16.59 24.44
C GLU A 708 -2.72 -16.78 24.53
N GLY A 709 -2.22 -17.54 25.50
CA GLY A 709 -0.79 -17.84 25.63
C GLY A 709 -0.18 -17.42 26.96
N TRP A 710 1.16 -17.36 26.99
CA TRP A 710 1.89 -17.03 28.22
C TRP A 710 1.98 -15.51 28.43
N ILE A 711 1.73 -15.10 29.68
CA ILE A 711 1.82 -13.71 30.13
C ILE A 711 2.93 -13.60 31.18
N TYR A 712 3.79 -12.61 31.00
CA TYR A 712 4.89 -12.29 31.93
C TYR A 712 4.53 -11.03 32.71
N SER A 713 4.54 -11.11 34.05
CA SER A 713 4.28 -10.02 34.96
C SER A 713 5.50 -9.68 35.78
N PRO A 714 5.77 -8.39 36.07
CA PRO A 714 6.91 -7.99 36.90
C PRO A 714 6.73 -8.41 38.35
N GLY A 715 7.80 -8.96 38.95
CA GLY A 715 7.89 -9.17 40.39
C GLY A 715 8.10 -7.82 41.08
N ARG A 716 7.03 -7.22 41.60
CA ARG A 716 7.06 -5.83 42.13
C ARG A 716 8.04 -5.61 43.29
N SER A 717 8.40 -6.65 44.02
CA SER A 717 9.48 -6.60 45.03
C SER A 717 10.85 -6.24 44.47
N HIS A 718 11.06 -6.48 43.17
CA HIS A 718 12.33 -6.19 42.48
C HIS A 718 12.36 -4.84 41.77
N THR A 719 11.32 -3.99 41.91
CA THR A 719 11.24 -2.71 41.20
C THR A 719 12.43 -1.79 41.47
N ALA A 720 12.86 -1.69 42.75
CA ALA A 720 14.02 -0.86 43.11
C ALA A 720 15.32 -1.43 42.50
N ARG A 721 15.53 -2.75 42.57
CA ARG A 721 16.70 -3.44 42.01
C ARG A 721 16.77 -3.23 40.49
N VAL A 722 15.65 -3.42 39.80
CA VAL A 722 15.56 -3.24 38.33
C VAL A 722 15.79 -1.77 37.97
N SER A 723 15.24 -0.82 38.72
CA SER A 723 15.50 0.60 38.48
C SER A 723 16.98 0.93 38.58
N THR A 724 17.63 0.52 39.66
CA THR A 724 19.09 0.72 39.87
C THR A 724 19.91 0.08 38.74
N LEU A 725 19.55 -1.13 38.32
CA LEU A 725 20.23 -1.82 37.23
C LEU A 725 20.09 -1.06 35.88
N LEU A 726 18.90 -0.56 35.60
CA LEU A 726 18.63 0.26 34.38
C LEU A 726 19.34 1.62 34.43
N ASP A 727 19.57 2.18 35.63
CA ASP A 727 20.26 3.46 35.82
C ASP A 727 21.80 3.30 35.72
N GLN A 728 22.33 2.16 36.15
CA GLN A 728 23.79 1.90 36.16
C GLN A 728 24.31 1.29 34.85
N LEU A 729 23.51 0.52 34.14
CA LEU A 729 23.88 -0.17 32.89
C LEU A 729 25.27 -0.84 32.98
N ARG A 730 26.23 -0.39 32.16
CA ARG A 730 27.60 -0.93 32.09
C ARG A 730 28.35 -0.91 33.41
N SER A 731 28.03 0.00 34.30
CA SER A 731 28.65 0.09 35.63
C SER A 731 27.95 -0.79 36.68
N SER A 732 26.89 -1.52 36.29
CA SER A 732 26.15 -2.38 37.20
C SER A 732 27.01 -3.56 37.68
N THR A 733 27.07 -3.75 38.96
CA THR A 733 27.69 -4.92 39.63
C THR A 733 26.63 -5.94 40.04
N ASP A 734 25.37 -5.79 39.61
CA ASP A 734 24.29 -6.70 39.93
C ASP A 734 24.55 -8.09 39.35
N GLU A 735 24.29 -9.14 40.14
CA GLU A 735 24.49 -10.53 39.72
C GLU A 735 23.74 -10.92 38.47
N LEU A 736 22.54 -10.33 38.24
CA LEU A 736 21.77 -10.52 37.02
C LEU A 736 22.52 -9.98 35.81
N TRP A 737 23.10 -8.78 35.91
CA TRP A 737 23.89 -8.16 34.86
C TRP A 737 25.08 -9.02 34.45
N LEU A 738 25.84 -9.49 35.48
CA LEU A 738 26.99 -10.37 35.29
C LEU A 738 26.61 -11.76 34.74
N ALA A 739 25.39 -12.25 35.05
CA ALA A 739 24.90 -13.52 34.52
C ALA A 739 24.55 -13.45 33.04
N VAL A 740 24.10 -12.28 32.58
CA VAL A 740 23.74 -12.04 31.14
C VAL A 740 25.00 -11.99 30.26
N ASP A 741 26.15 -11.55 30.78
CA ASP A 741 27.43 -11.61 30.05
C ASP A 741 27.79 -13.04 29.56
N LYS A 742 27.30 -14.06 30.25
CA LYS A 742 27.53 -15.48 29.88
C LYS A 742 26.58 -16.01 28.80
N LEU A 743 25.62 -15.20 28.37
CA LEU A 743 24.62 -15.57 27.36
C LEU A 743 24.96 -15.08 25.94
N ASN A 744 26.08 -14.38 25.80
CA ASN A 744 26.56 -13.88 24.50
C ASN A 744 27.18 -14.97 23.65
#